data_9d4335af57e95170c3bc0547a47941b0
#
_entry.id   9d4335af57e95170c3bc0547a47941b0
#
_cell.length_a   1.000
_cell.length_b   1.000
_cell.length_c   1.000
_cell.angle_alpha   90.00
_cell.angle_beta   90.00
_cell.angle_gamma   90.00
#
_symmetry.space_group_name_H-M   'P 1'
#
loop_
_entity.id
_entity.type
_entity.pdbx_description
1 polymer ?
#
loop_
_entity_poly.entity_id
_entity_poly.type
_entity_poly.pdbx_seq_one_letter_code
_entity_poly.pdbx_strand_id
1 'polypeptide(L)'
;MPYKGEERRKYIRLNSCFPVEFSLIFIDGRPPSIKYQGFSHDVSKGGLCIRVRDLKPEDAEALFQKKAKLRLSINIRVPLFRKPIYATCNVAWLEETKKDPSGILYSIGASYEDIDPHQRNQIINHARRLKWAPRIAAIIIIVLLSGLLATYLYQDRIRKQNKALVGQLVEVSEKRNDIFKRLNNLNQTKMFLEKELSRSQNKIHELEIVISEATKAEAEEKRLKIAKFQSEVEILRQENSALKDKIEDITKGEVLLEKQLASIEVESAHLELASVQKMKGWISIHRNPRTGLVISYEGDKDYQDWAFTYDEALAVQAFLSFDDIEKASSILDFYKYKAKRGKGLFYNAYDAYTGRPVEYTIHSGPNLWLAIAACKFMKYTDNPAYLKLAEDIANIMISMQRVASDGGIKGGPGIQWVSTEHNIDAYALFGMLYELTKNKKYKKAKESAFSWLKQSAYNKPQGRFNRGRGDATIATDTFSWAIASIGPKTLKENGMDPDGIMEFAEKECKVKTQFYRPDNRSTEVIGFDFAKATNLGRGGVISCEWTAQMVVAFRIMANYHQNQGNLKKASMYSKKAQFYLTQLSKMVISSPSPTGQGEGCLPYASIDDVDTGHGWRVAKGRRTGSVAATIYYIFAQRGYNPLKL
;
A
#
# COMPACT_ATOMS: atom_id res chain seq x y z
N MET A 1 35.75 -44.91 46.51
CA MET A 1 34.75 -45.77 45.91
C MET A 1 33.39 -45.08 46.07
N PRO A 2 32.57 -44.81 45.09
CA PRO A 2 31.25 -44.26 45.31
C PRO A 2 30.33 -45.36 45.81
N TYR A 3 29.69 -45.11 46.93
CA TYR A 3 28.72 -45.95 47.59
C TYR A 3 27.52 -46.24 46.70
N LYS A 4 27.38 -47.43 46.15
CA LYS A 4 26.21 -47.95 45.50
C LYS A 4 25.22 -48.42 46.56
N GLY A 5 24.50 -47.50 47.23
CA GLY A 5 23.39 -47.84 48.10
C GLY A 5 22.09 -47.67 47.33
N GLU A 6 21.24 -48.69 47.28
CA GLU A 6 19.88 -48.64 46.73
C GLU A 6 19.13 -47.44 47.27
N GLU A 7 18.46 -46.74 46.36
CA GLU A 7 17.82 -45.45 46.64
C GLU A 7 16.52 -45.62 47.43
N ARG A 8 16.62 -45.79 48.77
CA ARG A 8 15.52 -45.86 49.75
C ARG A 8 14.91 -44.46 50.07
N ARG A 9 15.00 -43.51 49.13
CA ARG A 9 14.55 -42.14 49.40
C ARG A 9 13.07 -41.96 49.10
N LYS A 10 12.30 -41.58 50.14
CA LYS A 10 10.85 -41.34 50.07
C LYS A 10 10.47 -40.18 49.11
N TYR A 11 11.38 -39.24 48.81
CA TYR A 11 11.12 -38.03 48.03
C TYR A 11 12.24 -37.70 47.02
N ILE A 12 11.87 -37.27 45.81
CA ILE A 12 12.81 -36.82 44.79
C ILE A 12 13.45 -35.49 45.21
N ARG A 13 14.76 -35.37 45.08
CA ARG A 13 15.52 -34.15 45.32
C ARG A 13 15.68 -33.34 44.03
N LEU A 14 15.51 -32.01 44.17
CA LEU A 14 15.69 -31.03 43.09
C LEU A 14 16.85 -30.13 43.43
N ASN A 15 17.85 -30.05 42.58
CA ASN A 15 18.96 -29.11 42.75
C ASN A 15 18.39 -27.69 42.68
N SER A 16 18.66 -26.90 43.71
CA SER A 16 18.16 -25.53 43.81
C SER A 16 19.03 -24.73 44.76
N CYS A 17 19.48 -23.59 44.34
CA CYS A 17 20.33 -22.70 45.10
C CYS A 17 19.56 -21.41 45.44
N PHE A 18 19.23 -21.21 46.68
CA PHE A 18 18.66 -19.99 47.22
C PHE A 18 19.19 -19.69 48.63
N PRO A 19 19.22 -18.43 49.09
CA PRO A 19 19.71 -18.05 50.41
C PRO A 19 18.85 -18.64 51.51
N VAL A 20 19.51 -19.15 52.53
CA VAL A 20 18.88 -19.68 53.74
C VAL A 20 19.57 -19.07 54.95
N GLU A 21 18.81 -18.39 55.79
CA GLU A 21 19.29 -18.00 57.14
C GLU A 21 18.82 -19.05 58.14
N PHE A 22 19.64 -19.40 59.10
CA PHE A 22 19.25 -20.32 60.15
C PHE A 22 19.91 -19.99 61.50
N SER A 23 19.28 -20.43 62.56
CA SER A 23 19.87 -20.48 63.92
C SER A 23 19.62 -21.85 64.51
N LEU A 24 20.45 -22.24 65.44
CA LEU A 24 20.31 -23.48 66.19
C LEU A 24 19.40 -23.26 67.42
N ILE A 25 18.51 -24.22 67.64
CA ILE A 25 17.73 -24.35 68.88
C ILE A 25 18.28 -25.56 69.59
N PHE A 26 18.94 -25.34 70.71
CA PHE A 26 19.56 -26.43 71.51
C PHE A 26 18.51 -27.18 72.32
N ILE A 27 18.66 -28.52 72.38
CA ILE A 27 17.72 -29.40 73.08
C ILE A 27 17.93 -29.31 74.60
N ASP A 28 19.08 -28.87 75.02
CA ASP A 28 19.43 -28.70 76.44
C ASP A 28 19.02 -27.38 77.07
N GLY A 29 18.24 -26.58 76.35
CA GLY A 29 17.65 -25.31 76.82
C GLY A 29 18.60 -24.11 76.79
N ARG A 30 19.78 -24.20 76.23
CA ARG A 30 20.72 -23.09 76.03
C ARG A 30 20.02 -22.04 75.08
N PRO A 31 20.43 -20.77 75.17
CA PRO A 31 20.00 -19.74 74.23
C PRO A 31 20.27 -20.13 72.78
N PRO A 32 19.43 -19.76 71.80
CA PRO A 32 19.67 -20.03 70.38
C PRO A 32 21.03 -19.46 69.92
N SER A 33 21.64 -20.13 68.94
CA SER A 33 22.88 -19.64 68.35
C SER A 33 22.68 -18.30 67.64
N ILE A 34 23.79 -17.68 67.25
CA ILE A 34 23.79 -16.61 66.28
C ILE A 34 23.09 -17.06 64.98
N LYS A 35 22.66 -16.12 64.13
CA LYS A 35 22.14 -16.44 62.83
C LYS A 35 23.29 -16.72 61.85
N TYR A 36 23.19 -17.86 61.20
CA TYR A 36 24.07 -18.27 60.10
C TYR A 36 23.40 -18.03 58.77
N GLN A 37 24.21 -17.77 57.76
CA GLN A 37 23.76 -17.64 56.36
C GLN A 37 24.40 -18.76 55.53
N GLY A 38 23.57 -19.41 54.74
CA GLY A 38 24.00 -20.47 53.83
C GLY A 38 23.16 -20.48 52.55
N PHE A 39 23.43 -21.45 51.71
CA PHE A 39 22.68 -21.66 50.50
C PHE A 39 22.11 -23.06 50.41
N SER A 40 20.89 -23.22 49.93
CA SER A 40 20.40 -24.56 49.62
C SER A 40 21.21 -25.16 48.46
N HIS A 41 21.46 -26.46 48.55
CA HIS A 41 22.08 -27.25 47.47
C HIS A 41 21.03 -28.08 46.74
N ASP A 42 20.17 -28.72 47.47
CA ASP A 42 19.01 -29.45 46.96
C ASP A 42 17.84 -29.34 47.93
N VAL A 43 16.65 -29.57 47.40
CA VAL A 43 15.39 -29.54 48.15
C VAL A 43 14.50 -30.71 47.78
N SER A 44 13.70 -31.17 48.74
CA SER A 44 12.70 -32.21 48.55
C SER A 44 11.47 -31.91 49.43
N LYS A 45 10.40 -32.70 49.27
CA LYS A 45 9.23 -32.60 50.18
C LYS A 45 9.58 -32.95 51.63
N GLY A 46 10.65 -33.67 51.89
CA GLY A 46 11.08 -34.11 53.23
C GLY A 46 12.09 -33.20 53.89
N GLY A 47 12.75 -32.31 53.15
CA GLY A 47 13.81 -31.47 53.70
C GLY A 47 14.70 -30.86 52.65
N LEU A 48 15.80 -30.25 53.05
CA LEU A 48 16.79 -29.60 52.17
C LEU A 48 18.22 -29.86 52.64
N CYS A 49 19.18 -29.70 51.74
CA CYS A 49 20.59 -29.63 52.05
C CYS A 49 21.04 -28.17 52.04
N ILE A 50 21.66 -27.71 53.11
CA ILE A 50 22.20 -26.36 53.27
C ILE A 50 23.72 -26.45 53.25
N ARG A 51 24.38 -25.61 52.46
CA ARG A 51 25.79 -25.35 52.50
C ARG A 51 26.08 -24.08 53.26
N VAL A 52 26.91 -24.14 54.28
CA VAL A 52 27.27 -23.00 55.11
C VAL A 52 28.76 -23.01 55.39
N ARG A 53 29.36 -21.83 55.46
CA ARG A 53 30.78 -21.66 55.91
C ARG A 53 30.80 -21.16 57.31
N ASP A 54 31.89 -21.50 58.00
CA ASP A 54 32.27 -20.91 59.27
C ASP A 54 31.27 -21.06 60.40
N LEU A 55 30.77 -22.31 60.61
CA LEU A 55 30.10 -22.64 61.86
C LEU A 55 31.09 -22.54 63.04
N LYS A 56 30.60 -21.97 64.14
CA LYS A 56 31.41 -22.05 65.38
C LYS A 56 31.67 -23.52 65.75
N PRO A 57 32.85 -23.85 66.18
CA PRO A 57 33.19 -25.26 66.51
C PRO A 57 32.18 -25.92 67.46
N GLU A 58 31.74 -25.20 68.49
CA GLU A 58 30.73 -25.65 69.48
C GLU A 58 29.33 -25.91 68.85
N ASP A 59 28.98 -25.10 67.87
CA ASP A 59 27.72 -25.25 67.17
C ASP A 59 27.79 -26.39 66.12
N ALA A 60 28.92 -26.54 65.45
CA ALA A 60 29.20 -27.70 64.58
C ALA A 60 29.14 -29.01 65.32
N GLU A 61 29.77 -29.04 66.51
CA GLU A 61 29.75 -30.23 67.40
C GLU A 61 28.34 -30.56 67.88
N ALA A 62 27.55 -29.55 68.28
CA ALA A 62 26.12 -29.73 68.68
C ALA A 62 25.25 -30.27 67.55
N LEU A 63 25.52 -29.86 66.32
CA LEU A 63 24.83 -30.37 65.12
C LEU A 63 25.29 -31.84 64.84
N PHE A 64 26.55 -32.10 64.92
CA PHE A 64 27.11 -33.45 64.73
C PHE A 64 26.54 -34.47 65.75
N GLN A 65 26.46 -34.05 67.01
CA GLN A 65 25.84 -34.84 68.06
C GLN A 65 24.30 -34.85 68.08
N LYS A 66 23.65 -34.17 67.11
CA LYS A 66 22.18 -34.00 67.00
C LYS A 66 21.54 -33.40 68.27
N LYS A 67 22.27 -32.58 69.03
CA LYS A 67 21.80 -31.87 70.20
C LYS A 67 21.10 -30.53 69.93
N ALA A 68 20.97 -30.19 68.64
CA ALA A 68 20.30 -28.96 68.20
C ALA A 68 19.40 -29.23 67.02
N LYS A 69 18.34 -28.44 66.91
CA LYS A 69 17.44 -28.32 65.74
C LYS A 69 17.78 -27.04 64.98
N LEU A 70 17.41 -26.98 63.69
CA LEU A 70 17.56 -25.79 62.86
C LEU A 70 16.24 -25.02 62.77
N ARG A 71 16.26 -23.73 63.09
CA ARG A 71 15.20 -22.79 62.74
C ARG A 71 15.61 -22.07 61.48
N LEU A 72 14.92 -22.36 60.39
CA LEU A 72 15.20 -21.81 59.07
C LEU A 72 14.35 -20.59 58.75
N SER A 73 14.97 -19.62 58.10
CA SER A 73 14.32 -18.53 57.35
C SER A 73 14.78 -18.58 55.90
N ILE A 74 13.93 -19.01 55.00
CA ILE A 74 14.23 -19.27 53.62
C ILE A 74 13.72 -18.11 52.76
N ASN A 75 14.65 -17.40 52.11
CA ASN A 75 14.32 -16.29 51.22
C ASN A 75 14.31 -16.76 49.77
N ILE A 76 13.11 -17.05 49.26
CA ILE A 76 12.92 -17.32 47.83
C ILE A 76 12.53 -16.01 47.16
N ARG A 77 13.43 -15.39 46.38
CA ARG A 77 13.16 -14.21 45.58
C ARG A 77 12.22 -14.58 44.39
N VAL A 78 10.92 -14.61 44.68
CA VAL A 78 9.87 -14.65 43.65
C VAL A 78 9.17 -13.30 43.68
N PRO A 79 8.94 -12.64 42.56
CA PRO A 79 8.36 -11.26 42.52
C PRO A 79 7.05 -11.06 43.30
N LEU A 80 6.35 -12.14 43.62
CA LEU A 80 5.05 -12.14 44.29
C LEU A 80 5.08 -12.46 45.80
N PHE A 81 6.25 -12.84 46.36
CA PHE A 81 6.34 -13.25 47.78
C PHE A 81 7.39 -12.43 48.50
N ARG A 82 6.94 -11.49 49.34
CA ARG A 82 7.83 -10.60 50.14
C ARG A 82 8.19 -11.14 51.54
N LYS A 83 7.60 -12.25 51.99
CA LYS A 83 7.83 -12.78 53.33
C LYS A 83 8.71 -14.04 53.26
N PRO A 84 9.71 -14.18 54.20
CA PRO A 84 10.51 -15.41 54.31
C PRO A 84 9.62 -16.60 54.68
N ILE A 85 10.03 -17.78 54.21
CA ILE A 85 9.41 -19.06 54.65
C ILE A 85 10.15 -19.53 55.88
N TYR A 86 9.40 -19.78 56.95
CA TYR A 86 9.97 -20.29 58.20
C TYR A 86 9.73 -21.80 58.31
N ALA A 87 10.75 -22.53 58.81
CA ALA A 87 10.65 -23.95 59.05
C ALA A 87 11.52 -24.35 60.25
N THR A 88 11.06 -25.34 61.01
CA THR A 88 11.90 -26.04 62.01
C THR A 88 12.30 -27.37 61.43
N CYS A 89 13.62 -27.71 61.54
CA CYS A 89 14.15 -28.91 60.98
C CYS A 89 15.01 -29.70 61.99
N ASN A 90 14.92 -31.00 61.94
CA ASN A 90 15.88 -31.89 62.56
C ASN A 90 17.10 -32.07 61.68
N VAL A 91 18.29 -32.17 62.28
CA VAL A 91 19.53 -32.47 61.55
C VAL A 91 19.57 -33.97 61.20
N ALA A 92 19.54 -34.29 59.93
CA ALA A 92 19.62 -35.65 59.44
C ALA A 92 21.10 -36.13 59.42
N TRP A 93 21.96 -35.27 58.90
CA TRP A 93 23.39 -35.48 58.81
C TRP A 93 24.13 -34.15 58.70
N LEU A 94 25.40 -34.12 59.09
CA LEU A 94 26.38 -33.06 58.91
C LEU A 94 27.64 -33.65 58.30
N GLU A 95 28.17 -32.97 57.28
CA GLU A 95 29.41 -33.39 56.62
C GLU A 95 30.29 -32.16 56.37
N GLU A 96 31.59 -32.31 56.69
CA GLU A 96 32.60 -31.35 56.29
C GLU A 96 32.98 -31.62 54.82
N THR A 97 32.51 -30.74 53.91
CA THR A 97 32.60 -30.99 52.48
C THR A 97 33.92 -30.51 51.89
N LYS A 98 34.48 -29.42 52.41
CA LYS A 98 35.70 -28.82 51.90
C LYS A 98 36.35 -27.95 53.00
N LYS A 99 37.67 -28.08 53.12
CA LYS A 99 38.48 -27.19 53.95
C LYS A 99 39.44 -26.46 53.02
N ASP A 100 39.34 -25.17 52.94
CA ASP A 100 40.21 -24.31 52.10
C ASP A 100 40.69 -23.09 52.93
N PRO A 101 41.62 -22.27 52.41
CA PRO A 101 42.10 -21.07 53.09
C PRO A 101 41.01 -20.08 53.49
N SER A 102 39.82 -20.15 52.88
CA SER A 102 38.65 -19.29 53.16
C SER A 102 37.69 -19.87 54.22
N GLY A 103 38.05 -20.95 54.89
CA GLY A 103 37.29 -21.58 55.98
C GLY A 103 36.78 -23.00 55.69
N ILE A 104 35.97 -23.52 56.61
CA ILE A 104 35.38 -24.85 56.47
C ILE A 104 33.98 -24.76 55.90
N LEU A 105 33.73 -25.47 54.79
CA LEU A 105 32.39 -25.59 54.19
C LEU A 105 31.70 -26.85 54.74
N TYR A 106 30.59 -26.63 55.41
CA TYR A 106 29.71 -27.68 55.91
C TYR A 106 28.50 -27.88 55.01
N SER A 107 28.13 -29.14 54.83
CA SER A 107 26.84 -29.50 54.22
C SER A 107 25.96 -30.12 55.31
N ILE A 108 24.79 -29.53 55.52
CA ILE A 108 23.82 -29.92 56.54
C ILE A 108 22.58 -30.50 55.84
N GLY A 109 22.30 -31.76 56.03
CA GLY A 109 21.04 -32.38 55.66
C GLY A 109 19.99 -32.11 56.73
N ALA A 110 18.98 -31.28 56.38
CA ALA A 110 17.90 -30.87 57.28
C ALA A 110 16.57 -31.52 56.85
N SER A 111 15.91 -32.21 57.80
CA SER A 111 14.60 -32.81 57.59
C SER A 111 13.53 -31.92 58.26
N TYR A 112 12.48 -31.53 57.52
CA TYR A 112 11.42 -30.71 58.03
C TYR A 112 10.71 -31.44 59.16
N GLU A 113 10.61 -30.79 60.34
CA GLU A 113 9.81 -31.20 61.51
C GLU A 113 8.50 -30.41 61.48
N ASP A 114 8.59 -29.08 61.33
CA ASP A 114 7.45 -28.20 61.22
C ASP A 114 7.65 -27.20 60.08
N ILE A 115 6.76 -27.23 59.12
CA ILE A 115 6.69 -26.29 57.97
C ILE A 115 5.27 -26.25 57.42
N ASP A 116 4.74 -25.08 57.18
CA ASP A 116 3.44 -24.94 56.53
C ASP A 116 3.41 -25.67 55.16
N PRO A 117 2.41 -26.55 54.92
CA PRO A 117 2.34 -27.36 53.70
C PRO A 117 2.30 -26.54 52.42
N HIS A 118 1.67 -25.35 52.46
CA HIS A 118 1.59 -24.44 51.29
C HIS A 118 2.96 -23.82 51.01
N GLN A 119 3.66 -23.36 52.06
CA GLN A 119 5.01 -22.80 51.92
C GLN A 119 6.02 -23.86 51.47
N ARG A 120 5.93 -25.10 51.93
CA ARG A 120 6.72 -26.23 51.45
C ARG A 120 6.55 -26.47 49.93
N ASN A 121 5.28 -26.44 49.48
CA ASN A 121 5.01 -26.59 48.03
C ASN A 121 5.55 -25.41 47.22
N GLN A 122 5.61 -24.20 47.76
CA GLN A 122 6.23 -23.06 47.09
C GLN A 122 7.73 -23.28 46.83
N ILE A 123 8.48 -23.82 47.84
CA ILE A 123 9.90 -24.17 47.67
C ILE A 123 10.09 -25.17 46.53
N ILE A 124 9.29 -26.23 46.51
CA ILE A 124 9.37 -27.28 45.50
C ILE A 124 9.01 -26.75 44.11
N ASN A 125 7.96 -25.95 44.00
CA ASN A 125 7.54 -25.36 42.72
C ASN A 125 8.59 -24.37 42.18
N HIS A 126 9.23 -23.60 43.07
CA HIS A 126 10.32 -22.72 42.67
C HIS A 126 11.51 -23.53 42.13
N ALA A 127 11.93 -24.57 42.82
CA ALA A 127 13.00 -25.46 42.36
C ALA A 127 12.66 -26.14 41.01
N ARG A 128 11.41 -26.54 40.79
CA ARG A 128 10.94 -27.10 39.52
C ARG A 128 11.01 -26.07 38.39
N ARG A 129 10.53 -24.84 38.66
CA ARG A 129 10.58 -23.74 37.66
C ARG A 129 12.03 -23.47 37.24
N LEU A 130 12.96 -23.35 38.18
CA LEU A 130 14.37 -23.14 37.86
C LEU A 130 14.95 -24.25 36.95
N LYS A 131 14.54 -25.51 37.17
CA LYS A 131 15.01 -26.65 36.37
C LYS A 131 14.44 -26.64 34.95
N TRP A 132 13.17 -26.21 34.75
CA TRP A 132 12.46 -26.25 33.46
C TRP A 132 12.57 -24.95 32.64
N ALA A 133 12.80 -23.80 33.27
CA ALA A 133 12.84 -22.49 32.59
C ALA A 133 13.80 -22.46 31.39
N PRO A 134 15.05 -22.93 31.46
CA PRO A 134 15.97 -22.90 30.31
C PRO A 134 15.49 -23.80 29.16
N ARG A 135 14.83 -24.93 29.46
CA ARG A 135 14.31 -25.84 28.44
C ARG A 135 13.12 -25.23 27.71
N ILE A 136 12.21 -24.58 28.44
CA ILE A 136 11.05 -23.88 27.85
C ILE A 136 11.53 -22.71 27.00
N ALA A 137 12.49 -21.93 27.47
CA ALA A 137 13.07 -20.84 26.70
C ALA A 137 13.71 -21.34 25.40
N ALA A 138 14.47 -22.46 25.44
CA ALA A 138 15.04 -23.04 24.23
C ALA A 138 13.98 -23.51 23.22
N ILE A 139 12.89 -24.11 23.67
CA ILE A 139 11.78 -24.53 22.80
C ILE A 139 11.12 -23.30 22.15
N ILE A 140 10.86 -22.24 22.92
CA ILE A 140 10.29 -21.00 22.39
C ILE A 140 11.19 -20.38 21.31
N ILE A 141 12.50 -20.33 21.55
CA ILE A 141 13.47 -19.81 20.58
C ILE A 141 13.46 -20.64 19.29
N ILE A 142 13.43 -21.97 19.39
CA ILE A 142 13.37 -22.86 18.21
C ILE A 142 12.08 -22.62 17.41
N VAL A 143 10.93 -22.47 18.08
CA VAL A 143 9.65 -22.20 17.41
C VAL A 143 9.67 -20.85 16.70
N LEU A 144 10.22 -19.81 17.34
CA LEU A 144 10.34 -18.48 16.74
C LEU A 144 11.29 -18.50 15.53
N LEU A 145 12.44 -19.16 15.63
CA LEU A 145 13.39 -19.28 14.51
C LEU A 145 12.79 -20.08 13.35
N SER A 146 12.04 -21.15 13.64
CA SER A 146 11.34 -21.93 12.61
C SER A 146 10.27 -21.10 11.90
N GLY A 147 9.54 -20.27 12.64
CA GLY A 147 8.55 -19.33 12.09
C GLY A 147 9.21 -18.28 11.18
N LEU A 148 10.31 -17.69 11.61
CA LEU A 148 11.08 -16.73 10.81
C LEU A 148 11.63 -17.37 9.52
N LEU A 149 12.16 -18.58 9.61
CA LEU A 149 12.64 -19.30 8.43
C LEU A 149 11.51 -19.62 7.45
N ALA A 150 10.37 -20.09 7.93
CA ALA A 150 9.19 -20.35 7.09
C ALA A 150 8.71 -19.07 6.40
N THR A 151 8.66 -17.95 7.10
CA THR A 151 8.29 -16.64 6.54
C THR A 151 9.28 -16.20 5.47
N TYR A 152 10.57 -16.34 5.72
CA TYR A 152 11.62 -16.02 4.74
C TYR A 152 11.49 -16.85 3.45
N LEU A 153 11.32 -18.18 3.58
CA LEU A 153 11.16 -19.08 2.42
C LEU A 153 9.87 -18.76 1.63
N TYR A 154 8.79 -18.42 2.33
CA TYR A 154 7.54 -17.99 1.70
C TYR A 154 7.72 -16.68 0.91
N GLN A 155 8.38 -15.68 1.49
CA GLN A 155 8.68 -14.41 0.81
C GLN A 155 9.59 -14.61 -0.41
N ASP A 156 10.62 -15.47 -0.32
CA ASP A 156 11.50 -15.77 -1.46
C ASP A 156 10.74 -16.43 -2.62
N ARG A 157 9.82 -17.35 -2.30
CA ARG A 157 8.95 -17.97 -3.30
C ARG A 157 8.05 -16.94 -3.99
N ILE A 158 7.43 -16.04 -3.24
CA ILE A 158 6.62 -14.95 -3.79
C ILE A 158 7.47 -14.04 -4.67
N ARG A 159 8.68 -13.66 -4.23
CA ARG A 159 9.59 -12.83 -5.03
C ARG A 159 9.90 -13.44 -6.39
N LYS A 160 10.19 -14.76 -6.43
CA LYS A 160 10.46 -15.49 -7.67
C LYS A 160 9.25 -15.54 -8.60
N GLN A 161 8.06 -15.81 -8.07
CA GLN A 161 6.82 -15.80 -8.84
C GLN A 161 6.53 -14.40 -9.42
N ASN A 162 6.72 -13.37 -8.61
CA ASN A 162 6.51 -11.99 -9.00
C ASN A 162 7.44 -11.53 -10.12
N LYS A 163 8.72 -11.91 -10.04
CA LYS A 163 9.69 -11.60 -11.09
C LYS A 163 9.35 -12.29 -12.41
N ALA A 164 8.86 -13.52 -12.36
CA ALA A 164 8.41 -14.25 -13.54
C ALA A 164 7.18 -13.59 -14.19
N LEU A 165 6.19 -13.18 -13.38
CA LEU A 165 4.98 -12.49 -13.87
C LEU A 165 5.29 -11.15 -14.55
N VAL A 166 6.19 -10.34 -13.98
CA VAL A 166 6.63 -9.08 -14.61
C VAL A 166 7.33 -9.34 -15.94
N GLY A 167 8.18 -10.39 -16.02
CA GLY A 167 8.80 -10.80 -17.28
C GLY A 167 7.77 -11.18 -18.34
N GLN A 168 6.74 -11.95 -17.97
CA GLN A 168 5.64 -12.31 -18.88
C GLN A 168 4.85 -11.09 -19.34
N LEU A 169 4.61 -10.11 -18.45
CA LEU A 169 3.88 -8.88 -18.79
C LEU A 169 4.61 -8.04 -19.82
N VAL A 170 5.93 -7.95 -19.70
CA VAL A 170 6.78 -7.26 -20.70
C VAL A 170 6.72 -7.98 -22.04
N GLU A 171 6.87 -9.31 -22.06
CA GLU A 171 6.82 -10.12 -23.28
C GLU A 171 5.46 -10.02 -23.99
N VAL A 172 4.36 -10.09 -23.22
CA VAL A 172 2.99 -9.94 -23.76
C VAL A 172 2.77 -8.54 -24.33
N SER A 173 3.28 -7.50 -23.66
CA SER A 173 3.21 -6.12 -24.14
C SER A 173 3.98 -5.91 -25.45
N GLU A 174 5.15 -6.54 -25.61
CA GLU A 174 5.92 -6.50 -26.83
C GLU A 174 5.22 -7.22 -27.98
N LYS A 175 4.68 -8.42 -27.73
CA LYS A 175 3.89 -9.18 -28.73
C LYS A 175 2.68 -8.38 -29.20
N ARG A 176 1.95 -7.77 -28.28
CA ARG A 176 0.80 -6.90 -28.58
C ARG A 176 1.20 -5.74 -29.50
N ASN A 177 2.30 -5.05 -29.18
CA ASN A 177 2.76 -3.93 -29.97
C ASN A 177 3.20 -4.35 -31.40
N ASP A 178 3.79 -5.52 -31.55
CA ASP A 178 4.15 -6.06 -32.85
C ASP A 178 2.93 -6.37 -33.71
N ILE A 179 1.91 -7.03 -33.11
CA ILE A 179 0.65 -7.31 -33.81
C ILE A 179 -0.07 -6.01 -34.20
N PHE A 180 -0.10 -5.00 -33.35
CA PHE A 180 -0.65 -3.69 -33.66
C PHE A 180 0.03 -3.02 -34.88
N LYS A 181 1.36 -3.13 -34.96
CA LYS A 181 2.12 -2.61 -36.13
C LYS A 181 1.76 -3.38 -37.39
N ARG A 182 1.66 -4.72 -37.34
CA ARG A 182 1.28 -5.54 -38.48
C ARG A 182 -0.14 -5.24 -38.96
N LEU A 183 -1.08 -5.13 -38.05
CA LEU A 183 -2.47 -4.79 -38.37
C LEU A 183 -2.58 -3.41 -39.05
N ASN A 184 -1.84 -2.43 -38.53
CA ASN A 184 -1.83 -1.08 -39.13
C ASN A 184 -1.24 -1.07 -40.53
N ASN A 185 -0.18 -1.86 -40.77
CA ASN A 185 0.43 -1.98 -42.11
C ASN A 185 -0.52 -2.69 -43.10
N LEU A 186 -1.19 -3.76 -42.65
CA LEU A 186 -2.19 -4.46 -43.47
C LEU A 186 -3.37 -3.55 -43.85
N ASN A 187 -3.90 -2.79 -42.90
CA ASN A 187 -4.96 -1.83 -43.17
C ASN A 187 -4.56 -0.75 -44.19
N GLN A 188 -3.33 -0.24 -44.10
CA GLN A 188 -2.82 0.72 -45.09
C GLN A 188 -2.69 0.08 -46.49
N THR A 189 -2.19 -1.15 -46.55
CA THR A 189 -2.05 -1.89 -47.80
C THR A 189 -3.41 -2.19 -48.42
N LYS A 190 -4.39 -2.60 -47.63
CA LYS A 190 -5.76 -2.83 -48.06
C LYS A 190 -6.40 -1.58 -48.66
N MET A 191 -6.32 -0.45 -47.94
CA MET A 191 -6.82 0.83 -48.46
C MET A 191 -6.18 1.24 -49.80
N PHE A 192 -4.87 0.99 -49.98
CA PHE A 192 -4.19 1.25 -51.23
C PHE A 192 -4.74 0.37 -52.35
N LEU A 193 -4.83 -0.94 -52.14
CA LEU A 193 -5.36 -1.90 -53.12
C LEU A 193 -6.83 -1.64 -53.48
N GLU A 194 -7.67 -1.28 -52.54
CA GLU A 194 -9.08 -0.88 -52.77
C GLU A 194 -9.16 0.36 -53.66
N LYS A 195 -8.26 1.33 -53.46
CA LYS A 195 -8.19 2.51 -54.32
C LYS A 195 -7.74 2.18 -55.71
N GLU A 196 -6.74 1.29 -55.88
CA GLU A 196 -6.29 0.83 -57.21
C GLU A 196 -7.38 0.02 -57.92
N LEU A 197 -8.11 -0.85 -57.19
CA LEU A 197 -9.22 -1.60 -57.74
C LEU A 197 -10.33 -0.68 -58.25
N SER A 198 -10.69 0.37 -57.49
CA SER A 198 -11.69 1.37 -57.91
C SER A 198 -11.24 2.13 -59.14
N ARG A 199 -9.95 2.51 -59.25
CA ARG A 199 -9.41 3.19 -60.43
C ARG A 199 -9.50 2.29 -61.66
N SER A 200 -9.11 1.03 -61.53
CA SER A 200 -9.14 0.05 -62.61
C SER A 200 -10.57 -0.24 -63.07
N GLN A 201 -11.55 -0.34 -62.17
CA GLN A 201 -12.97 -0.50 -62.49
C GLN A 201 -13.51 0.69 -63.28
N ASN A 202 -13.17 1.92 -62.84
CA ASN A 202 -13.58 3.12 -63.56
C ASN A 202 -13.00 3.15 -64.96
N LYS A 203 -11.74 2.78 -65.14
CA LYS A 203 -11.08 2.71 -66.46
C LYS A 203 -11.73 1.66 -67.38
N ILE A 204 -12.08 0.48 -66.85
CA ILE A 204 -12.85 -0.52 -67.58
C ILE A 204 -14.17 0.06 -68.08
N HIS A 205 -14.91 0.73 -67.21
CA HIS A 205 -16.20 1.34 -67.52
C HIS A 205 -16.08 2.41 -68.63
N GLU A 206 -15.05 3.27 -68.54
CA GLU A 206 -14.77 4.28 -69.55
C GLU A 206 -14.46 3.62 -70.92
N LEU A 207 -13.64 2.54 -70.94
CA LEU A 207 -13.33 1.81 -72.16
C LEU A 207 -14.52 1.08 -72.75
N GLU A 208 -15.38 0.49 -71.92
CA GLU A 208 -16.63 -0.16 -72.35
C GLU A 208 -17.60 0.83 -73.03
N ILE A 209 -17.69 2.08 -72.50
CA ILE A 209 -18.47 3.15 -73.12
C ILE A 209 -17.88 3.47 -74.54
N VAL A 210 -16.60 3.66 -74.61
CA VAL A 210 -15.91 3.97 -75.90
C VAL A 210 -16.07 2.83 -76.89
N ILE A 211 -16.01 1.57 -76.50
CA ILE A 211 -16.26 0.39 -77.35
C ILE A 211 -17.70 0.39 -77.82
N SER A 212 -18.67 0.67 -76.95
CA SER A 212 -20.09 0.70 -77.28
C SER A 212 -20.46 1.82 -78.29
N GLU A 213 -19.82 2.98 -78.17
CA GLU A 213 -19.99 4.07 -79.09
C GLU A 213 -19.33 3.81 -80.44
N ALA A 214 -18.13 3.17 -80.44
CA ALA A 214 -17.35 2.85 -81.65
C ALA A 214 -18.01 1.72 -82.48
N THR A 215 -18.66 0.73 -81.86
CA THR A 215 -19.38 -0.36 -82.58
C THR A 215 -20.53 0.10 -83.42
N LYS A 216 -21.03 1.34 -83.28
CA LYS A 216 -22.10 1.92 -84.06
C LYS A 216 -21.68 2.59 -85.39
N ALA A 217 -20.36 2.51 -85.75
CA ALA A 217 -19.80 3.20 -86.92
C ALA A 217 -19.06 2.22 -87.86
N GLU A 218 -19.37 2.22 -89.19
CA GLU A 218 -18.98 1.29 -90.25
C GLU A 218 -17.63 1.58 -90.91
N ALA A 219 -16.55 1.81 -90.26
CA ALA A 219 -15.20 1.99 -90.90
C ALA A 219 -14.14 0.97 -90.38
N GLU A 220 -13.34 0.39 -91.30
CA GLU A 220 -12.34 -0.68 -91.03
C GLU A 220 -11.25 -0.24 -90.06
N GLU A 221 -10.85 1.01 -90.07
CA GLU A 221 -9.89 1.61 -89.13
C GLU A 221 -10.40 1.63 -87.70
N LYS A 222 -11.72 1.75 -87.55
CA LYS A 222 -12.37 1.69 -86.24
C LYS A 222 -12.46 0.27 -85.64
N ARG A 223 -12.53 -0.79 -86.52
CA ARG A 223 -12.52 -2.18 -86.08
C ARG A 223 -11.22 -2.56 -85.40
N LEU A 224 -10.06 -2.07 -85.90
CA LEU A 224 -8.74 -2.31 -85.35
C LEU A 224 -8.58 -1.64 -83.96
N LYS A 225 -9.12 -0.42 -83.79
CA LYS A 225 -9.15 0.32 -82.52
C LYS A 225 -10.04 -0.36 -81.51
N ILE A 226 -11.20 -0.86 -81.91
CA ILE A 226 -12.14 -1.61 -81.06
C ILE A 226 -11.46 -2.91 -80.55
N ALA A 227 -10.81 -3.70 -81.41
CA ALA A 227 -10.10 -4.90 -81.01
C ALA A 227 -8.98 -4.63 -80.01
N LYS A 228 -8.27 -3.49 -80.15
CA LYS A 228 -7.24 -3.07 -79.20
C LYS A 228 -7.87 -2.70 -77.83
N PHE A 229 -8.94 -1.96 -77.81
CA PHE A 229 -9.63 -1.63 -76.56
C PHE A 229 -10.27 -2.85 -75.88
N GLN A 230 -10.82 -3.79 -76.67
CA GLN A 230 -11.35 -5.06 -76.12
C GLN A 230 -10.24 -5.88 -75.45
N SER A 231 -9.03 -5.95 -76.07
CA SER A 231 -7.86 -6.59 -75.44
C SER A 231 -7.39 -5.89 -74.17
N GLU A 232 -7.42 -4.54 -74.16
CA GLU A 232 -7.08 -3.77 -72.95
C GLU A 232 -8.08 -4.00 -71.81
N VAL A 233 -9.40 -4.05 -72.10
CA VAL A 233 -10.45 -4.38 -71.12
C VAL A 233 -10.25 -5.77 -70.56
N GLU A 234 -9.88 -6.78 -71.37
CA GLU A 234 -9.64 -8.14 -70.89
C GLU A 234 -8.46 -8.22 -69.98
N ILE A 235 -7.35 -7.54 -70.27
CA ILE A 235 -6.19 -7.44 -69.39
C ILE A 235 -6.57 -6.79 -68.04
N LEU A 236 -7.28 -5.66 -68.11
CA LEU A 236 -7.74 -4.97 -66.87
C LEU A 236 -8.72 -5.81 -66.03
N ARG A 237 -9.54 -6.65 -66.66
CA ARG A 237 -10.41 -7.59 -65.93
C ARG A 237 -9.64 -8.68 -65.21
N GLN A 238 -8.56 -9.21 -65.81
CA GLN A 238 -7.66 -10.16 -65.18
C GLN A 238 -6.90 -9.54 -64.03
N GLU A 239 -6.37 -8.31 -64.20
CA GLU A 239 -5.74 -7.55 -63.11
C GLU A 239 -6.68 -7.26 -61.96
N ASN A 240 -7.95 -6.89 -62.24
CA ASN A 240 -8.97 -6.70 -61.23
C ASN A 240 -9.31 -7.96 -60.44
N SER A 241 -9.34 -9.12 -61.12
CA SER A 241 -9.53 -10.40 -60.44
C SER A 241 -8.38 -10.68 -59.45
N ALA A 242 -7.12 -10.49 -59.93
CA ALA A 242 -5.94 -10.67 -59.08
C ALA A 242 -5.90 -9.69 -57.90
N LEU A 243 -6.36 -8.45 -58.05
CA LEU A 243 -6.49 -7.48 -56.96
C LEU A 243 -7.56 -7.86 -55.96
N LYS A 244 -8.71 -8.39 -56.38
CA LYS A 244 -9.73 -8.92 -55.49
C LYS A 244 -9.25 -10.06 -54.63
N ASP A 245 -8.52 -11.03 -55.25
CA ASP A 245 -7.94 -12.15 -54.52
C ASP A 245 -6.96 -11.69 -53.44
N LYS A 246 -6.08 -10.70 -53.76
CA LYS A 246 -5.17 -10.11 -52.79
C LYS A 246 -5.88 -9.41 -51.64
N ILE A 247 -6.96 -8.69 -51.90
CA ILE A 247 -7.77 -8.02 -50.88
C ILE A 247 -8.41 -9.06 -49.96
N GLU A 248 -8.93 -10.18 -50.50
CA GLU A 248 -9.52 -11.27 -49.74
C GLU A 248 -8.48 -11.91 -48.81
N ASP A 249 -7.28 -12.18 -49.29
CA ASP A 249 -6.20 -12.78 -48.47
C ASP A 249 -5.76 -11.82 -47.34
N ILE A 250 -5.66 -10.53 -47.61
CA ILE A 250 -5.38 -9.53 -46.58
C ILE A 250 -6.48 -9.49 -45.54
N THR A 251 -7.74 -9.55 -45.95
CA THR A 251 -8.89 -9.56 -45.05
C THR A 251 -8.89 -10.78 -44.13
N LYS A 252 -8.54 -11.98 -44.65
CA LYS A 252 -8.34 -13.18 -43.85
C LYS A 252 -7.20 -13.00 -42.83
N GLY A 253 -6.09 -12.36 -43.23
CA GLY A 253 -4.98 -12.04 -42.36
C GLY A 253 -5.37 -11.07 -41.22
N GLU A 254 -6.18 -10.04 -41.53
CA GLU A 254 -6.71 -9.10 -40.54
C GLU A 254 -7.53 -9.84 -39.45
N VAL A 255 -8.47 -10.67 -39.86
CA VAL A 255 -9.30 -11.45 -38.93
C VAL A 255 -8.47 -12.35 -38.01
N LEU A 256 -7.42 -12.96 -38.55
CA LEU A 256 -6.52 -13.79 -37.75
C LEU A 256 -5.75 -12.97 -36.72
N LEU A 257 -5.21 -11.81 -37.11
CA LEU A 257 -4.50 -10.91 -36.21
C LEU A 257 -5.40 -10.31 -35.13
N GLU A 258 -6.65 -9.97 -35.47
CA GLU A 258 -7.63 -9.52 -34.50
C GLU A 258 -7.96 -10.58 -33.44
N LYS A 259 -8.08 -11.86 -33.83
CA LYS A 259 -8.25 -12.97 -32.89
C LYS A 259 -7.04 -13.14 -31.98
N GLN A 260 -5.82 -13.04 -32.53
CA GLN A 260 -4.60 -13.08 -31.72
C GLN A 260 -4.51 -11.92 -30.75
N LEU A 261 -4.88 -10.71 -31.19
CA LEU A 261 -4.93 -9.52 -30.34
C LEU A 261 -5.90 -9.68 -29.18
N ALA A 262 -7.12 -10.18 -29.45
CA ALA A 262 -8.11 -10.43 -28.40
C ALA A 262 -7.61 -11.47 -27.37
N SER A 263 -6.92 -12.53 -27.82
CA SER A 263 -6.31 -13.53 -26.92
C SER A 263 -5.23 -12.91 -26.02
N ILE A 264 -4.38 -12.04 -26.59
CA ILE A 264 -3.31 -11.34 -25.83
C ILE A 264 -3.89 -10.31 -24.87
N GLU A 265 -4.99 -9.65 -25.22
CA GLU A 265 -5.69 -8.72 -24.32
C GLU A 265 -6.26 -9.43 -23.10
N VAL A 266 -6.81 -10.64 -23.25
CA VAL A 266 -7.25 -11.46 -22.12
C VAL A 266 -6.08 -11.87 -21.23
N GLU A 267 -4.96 -12.32 -21.82
CA GLU A 267 -3.74 -12.67 -21.08
C GLU A 267 -3.15 -11.47 -20.35
N SER A 268 -3.09 -10.29 -21.01
CA SER A 268 -2.64 -9.03 -20.42
C SER A 268 -3.50 -8.62 -19.23
N ALA A 269 -4.82 -8.75 -19.33
CA ALA A 269 -5.74 -8.43 -18.23
C ALA A 269 -5.49 -9.28 -16.99
N HIS A 270 -5.19 -10.58 -17.15
CA HIS A 270 -4.82 -11.45 -16.03
C HIS A 270 -3.49 -11.06 -15.37
N LEU A 271 -2.49 -10.69 -16.16
CA LEU A 271 -1.19 -10.24 -15.66
C LEU A 271 -1.26 -8.88 -14.97
N GLU A 272 -2.09 -7.97 -15.49
CA GLU A 272 -2.38 -6.67 -14.89
C GLU A 272 -3.08 -6.81 -13.53
N LEU A 273 -4.05 -7.72 -13.40
CA LEU A 273 -4.67 -8.07 -12.11
C LEU A 273 -3.64 -8.59 -11.10
N ALA A 274 -2.70 -9.40 -11.52
CA ALA A 274 -1.60 -9.87 -10.68
C ALA A 274 -0.71 -8.71 -10.21
N SER A 275 -0.44 -7.74 -11.07
CA SER A 275 0.29 -6.51 -10.72
C SER A 275 -0.44 -5.68 -9.67
N VAL A 276 -1.76 -5.48 -9.82
CA VAL A 276 -2.60 -4.77 -8.84
C VAL A 276 -2.66 -5.49 -7.49
N GLN A 277 -2.65 -6.82 -7.48
CA GLN A 277 -2.56 -7.61 -6.24
C GLN A 277 -1.22 -7.42 -5.52
N LYS A 278 -0.12 -7.33 -6.26
CA LYS A 278 1.19 -7.00 -5.69
C LYS A 278 1.19 -5.62 -5.04
N MET A 279 0.61 -4.63 -5.71
CA MET A 279 0.46 -3.27 -5.18
C MET A 279 -0.39 -3.24 -3.90
N LYS A 280 -1.49 -4.01 -3.85
CA LYS A 280 -2.24 -4.25 -2.61
C LYS A 280 -1.35 -4.84 -1.51
N GLY A 281 -0.55 -5.84 -1.85
CA GLY A 281 0.42 -6.47 -0.94
C GLY A 281 1.43 -5.46 -0.40
N TRP A 282 1.99 -4.63 -1.28
CA TRP A 282 2.93 -3.57 -0.92
C TRP A 282 2.31 -2.56 0.07
N ILE A 283 1.11 -2.04 -0.22
CA ILE A 283 0.40 -1.11 0.70
C ILE A 283 0.13 -1.80 2.05
N SER A 284 -0.26 -3.08 2.03
CA SER A 284 -0.56 -3.83 3.26
C SER A 284 0.67 -4.07 4.15
N ILE A 285 1.86 -4.26 3.56
CA ILE A 285 3.13 -4.44 4.29
C ILE A 285 3.55 -3.13 4.98
N HIS A 286 3.28 -1.98 4.34
CA HIS A 286 3.61 -0.67 4.87
C HIS A 286 2.61 -0.18 5.93
N ARG A 287 1.56 -0.94 6.20
CA ARG A 287 0.59 -0.62 7.25
C ARG A 287 1.09 -1.08 8.62
N ASN A 288 1.11 -0.16 9.58
CA ASN A 288 1.40 -0.51 10.96
C ASN A 288 0.15 -1.15 11.62
N PRO A 289 0.23 -2.37 12.16
CA PRO A 289 -0.93 -3.06 12.72
C PRO A 289 -1.49 -2.40 13.99
N ARG A 290 -0.68 -1.64 14.75
CA ARG A 290 -1.09 -1.00 16.00
C ARG A 290 -1.88 0.29 15.78
N THR A 291 -1.47 1.11 14.84
CA THR A 291 -2.12 2.38 14.52
C THR A 291 -3.14 2.23 13.41
N GLY A 292 -2.93 1.28 12.49
CA GLY A 292 -3.66 1.13 11.25
C GLY A 292 -3.10 1.95 10.10
N LEU A 293 -2.20 2.90 10.37
CA LEU A 293 -1.66 3.84 9.38
C LEU A 293 -0.66 3.18 8.42
N VAL A 294 -0.59 3.72 7.21
CA VAL A 294 0.29 3.28 6.13
C VAL A 294 1.43 4.29 5.96
N ILE A 295 2.68 3.82 5.92
CA ILE A 295 3.83 4.69 5.64
C ILE A 295 3.75 5.19 4.20
N SER A 296 3.73 6.51 4.01
CA SER A 296 3.46 7.16 2.71
C SER A 296 4.57 6.96 1.68
N TYR A 297 5.84 6.95 2.14
CA TYR A 297 7.01 6.85 1.27
C TYR A 297 8.00 5.81 1.80
N GLU A 298 8.27 4.80 1.00
CA GLU A 298 9.24 3.78 1.36
C GLU A 298 10.67 4.29 1.15
N GLY A 299 11.45 4.28 2.23
CA GLY A 299 12.90 4.58 2.15
C GLY A 299 13.27 6.04 1.94
N ASP A 300 12.35 6.97 1.99
CA ASP A 300 12.63 8.40 2.05
C ASP A 300 13.08 8.78 3.47
N LYS A 301 14.28 9.33 3.60
CA LYS A 301 14.85 9.67 4.92
C LYS A 301 14.19 10.87 5.60
N ASP A 302 13.59 11.76 4.83
CA ASP A 302 12.95 12.97 5.36
C ASP A 302 11.52 12.68 5.80
N TYR A 303 10.87 11.67 5.18
CA TYR A 303 9.50 11.24 5.46
C TYR A 303 9.44 9.84 6.05
N GLN A 304 10.55 9.37 6.63
CA GLN A 304 10.60 8.07 7.29
C GLN A 304 9.49 7.99 8.33
N ASP A 305 8.72 6.90 8.27
CA ASP A 305 7.62 6.62 9.20
C ASP A 305 6.42 7.60 9.14
N TRP A 306 6.39 8.53 8.18
CA TRP A 306 5.28 9.46 8.02
C TRP A 306 4.10 8.84 7.28
N ALA A 307 2.92 9.07 7.83
CA ALA A 307 1.62 8.73 7.26
C ALA A 307 0.87 10.04 6.96
N PHE A 308 0.86 10.44 5.68
CA PHE A 308 0.14 11.64 5.27
C PHE A 308 -1.37 11.38 5.24
N THR A 309 -2.16 12.27 5.82
CA THR A 309 -3.61 12.14 5.93
C THR A 309 -4.29 11.96 4.56
N TYR A 310 -3.74 12.56 3.51
CA TYR A 310 -4.20 12.35 2.14
C TYR A 310 -3.98 10.89 1.67
N ASP A 311 -2.79 10.37 1.87
CA ASP A 311 -2.43 8.99 1.48
C ASP A 311 -3.25 7.96 2.25
N GLU A 312 -3.54 8.24 3.52
CA GLU A 312 -4.43 7.41 4.34
C GLU A 312 -5.85 7.37 3.79
N ALA A 313 -6.36 8.50 3.33
CA ALA A 313 -7.67 8.57 2.70
C ALA A 313 -7.73 7.79 1.38
N LEU A 314 -6.65 7.79 0.62
CA LEU A 314 -6.50 6.94 -0.58
C LEU A 314 -6.40 5.46 -0.19
N ALA A 315 -5.64 5.12 0.87
CA ALA A 315 -5.47 3.75 1.33
C ALA A 315 -6.79 3.13 1.80
N VAL A 316 -7.64 3.89 2.51
CA VAL A 316 -9.01 3.44 2.84
C VAL A 316 -9.77 3.02 1.58
N GLN A 317 -9.79 3.87 0.55
CA GLN A 317 -10.51 3.60 -0.69
C GLN A 317 -9.89 2.43 -1.48
N ALA A 318 -8.56 2.32 -1.47
CA ALA A 318 -7.87 1.19 -2.09
C ALA A 318 -8.26 -0.13 -1.40
N PHE A 319 -8.20 -0.21 -0.08
CA PHE A 319 -8.61 -1.40 0.66
C PHE A 319 -10.09 -1.77 0.39
N LEU A 320 -11.00 -0.81 0.38
CA LEU A 320 -12.40 -1.03 -0.01
C LEU A 320 -12.51 -1.63 -1.41
N SER A 321 -11.71 -1.15 -2.37
CA SER A 321 -11.73 -1.66 -3.73
C SER A 321 -11.30 -3.14 -3.84
N PHE A 322 -10.68 -3.70 -2.79
CA PHE A 322 -10.28 -5.09 -2.65
C PHE A 322 -11.11 -5.86 -1.61
N ASP A 323 -12.22 -5.29 -1.15
CA ASP A 323 -13.09 -5.87 -0.12
C ASP A 323 -12.38 -6.10 1.23
N ASP A 324 -11.31 -5.33 1.50
CA ASP A 324 -10.52 -5.41 2.73
C ASP A 324 -11.03 -4.39 3.76
N ILE A 325 -12.26 -4.64 4.25
CA ILE A 325 -12.99 -3.73 5.15
C ILE A 325 -12.25 -3.51 6.47
N GLU A 326 -11.58 -4.55 6.99
CA GLU A 326 -10.84 -4.49 8.24
C GLU A 326 -9.69 -3.46 8.17
N LYS A 327 -8.88 -3.51 7.10
CA LYS A 327 -7.80 -2.54 6.94
C LYS A 327 -8.32 -1.12 6.69
N ALA A 328 -9.38 -0.99 5.90
CA ALA A 328 -10.03 0.30 5.65
C ALA A 328 -10.58 0.91 6.96
N SER A 329 -11.31 0.13 7.77
CA SER A 329 -11.85 0.60 9.04
C SER A 329 -10.75 0.95 10.05
N SER A 330 -9.65 0.19 10.10
CA SER A 330 -8.57 0.44 11.06
C SER A 330 -7.91 1.82 10.88
N ILE A 331 -7.81 2.30 9.63
CA ILE A 331 -7.34 3.66 9.34
C ILE A 331 -8.37 4.70 9.82
N LEU A 332 -9.64 4.52 9.47
CA LEU A 332 -10.69 5.44 9.89
C LEU A 332 -10.88 5.48 11.41
N ASP A 333 -10.69 4.35 12.09
CA ASP A 333 -10.71 4.26 13.56
C ASP A 333 -9.59 5.04 14.22
N PHE A 334 -8.39 5.04 13.61
CA PHE A 334 -7.32 5.92 14.08
C PHE A 334 -7.75 7.39 14.07
N TYR A 335 -8.31 7.88 12.98
CA TYR A 335 -8.77 9.27 12.87
C TYR A 335 -9.96 9.56 13.77
N LYS A 336 -10.86 8.62 13.96
CA LYS A 336 -12.04 8.78 14.80
C LYS A 336 -11.70 8.80 16.29
N TYR A 337 -10.79 7.95 16.75
CA TYR A 337 -10.59 7.68 18.18
C TYR A 337 -9.24 8.10 18.74
N LYS A 338 -8.19 8.19 17.92
CA LYS A 338 -6.80 8.33 18.40
C LYS A 338 -6.11 9.60 17.88
N ALA A 339 -6.40 10.02 16.65
CA ALA A 339 -5.70 11.11 16.02
C ALA A 339 -5.91 12.44 16.76
N LYS A 340 -4.79 13.10 17.09
CA LYS A 340 -4.83 14.45 17.66
C LYS A 340 -5.27 15.43 16.58
N ARG A 341 -6.16 16.37 16.95
CA ARG A 341 -6.69 17.41 16.06
C ARG A 341 -6.17 18.78 16.45
N GLY A 342 -6.07 19.68 15.47
CA GLY A 342 -5.85 21.10 15.64
C GLY A 342 -6.99 21.90 15.01
N LYS A 343 -7.59 22.85 15.74
CA LYS A 343 -8.73 23.66 15.26
C LYS A 343 -9.89 22.82 14.68
N GLY A 344 -10.13 21.63 15.26
CA GLY A 344 -11.19 20.70 14.87
C GLY A 344 -10.87 19.79 13.67
N LEU A 345 -9.76 20.01 12.96
CA LEU A 345 -9.29 19.26 11.81
C LEU A 345 -8.04 18.44 12.14
N PHE A 346 -7.64 17.57 11.22
CA PHE A 346 -6.46 16.74 11.34
C PHE A 346 -5.23 17.40 10.74
N TYR A 347 -4.08 17.10 11.32
CA TYR A 347 -2.78 17.52 10.79
C TYR A 347 -2.46 16.79 9.47
N ASN A 348 -1.56 17.35 8.66
CA ASN A 348 -1.22 16.79 7.36
C ASN A 348 -0.56 15.42 7.45
N ALA A 349 0.23 15.17 8.52
CA ALA A 349 0.88 13.87 8.70
C ALA A 349 1.01 13.45 10.16
N TYR A 350 1.02 12.14 10.37
CA TYR A 350 1.25 11.48 11.64
C TYR A 350 2.37 10.46 11.51
N ASP A 351 3.07 10.20 12.60
CA ASP A 351 4.00 9.07 12.70
C ASP A 351 3.22 7.76 12.66
N ALA A 352 3.55 6.89 11.72
CA ALA A 352 2.80 5.66 11.49
C ALA A 352 2.87 4.66 12.67
N TYR A 353 3.93 4.72 13.49
CA TYR A 353 4.12 3.82 14.63
C TYR A 353 3.49 4.33 15.91
N THR A 354 3.63 5.62 16.20
CA THR A 354 3.19 6.23 17.45
C THR A 354 1.83 6.90 17.34
N GLY A 355 1.39 7.28 16.15
CA GLY A 355 0.19 8.06 15.90
C GLY A 355 0.31 9.54 16.33
N ARG A 356 1.51 10.04 16.64
CA ARG A 356 1.72 11.45 16.99
C ARG A 356 1.80 12.30 15.73
N PRO A 357 1.30 13.55 15.73
CA PRO A 357 1.51 14.46 14.62
C PRO A 357 3.01 14.70 14.38
N VAL A 358 3.43 14.67 13.11
CA VAL A 358 4.81 14.96 12.68
C VAL A 358 4.87 16.17 11.78
N GLU A 359 3.79 16.50 11.06
CA GLU A 359 3.61 17.77 10.39
C GLU A 359 2.37 18.50 10.96
N TYR A 360 2.61 19.64 11.57
CA TYR A 360 1.58 20.39 12.29
C TYR A 360 0.77 21.35 11.40
N THR A 361 1.01 21.37 10.10
CA THR A 361 0.18 22.09 9.14
C THR A 361 -1.17 21.42 9.00
N ILE A 362 -2.23 22.19 8.81
CA ILE A 362 -3.59 21.70 8.62
C ILE A 362 -4.10 22.26 7.30
N HIS A 363 -4.17 21.40 6.28
CA HIS A 363 -4.75 21.75 5.01
C HIS A 363 -6.18 21.23 4.85
N SER A 364 -7.01 21.98 4.11
CA SER A 364 -8.38 21.59 3.81
C SER A 364 -8.43 20.33 2.93
N GLY A 365 -7.57 20.20 1.90
CA GLY A 365 -7.55 19.10 0.96
C GLY A 365 -7.43 17.72 1.64
N PRO A 366 -6.36 17.43 2.42
CA PRO A 366 -6.22 16.16 3.13
C PRO A 366 -7.41 15.82 4.03
N ASN A 367 -8.00 16.83 4.70
CA ASN A 367 -9.19 16.64 5.53
C ASN A 367 -10.44 16.33 4.71
N LEU A 368 -10.62 17.00 3.57
CA LEU A 368 -11.71 16.71 2.63
C LEU A 368 -11.60 15.28 2.10
N TRP A 369 -10.40 14.83 1.73
CA TRP A 369 -10.17 13.46 1.27
C TRP A 369 -10.44 12.41 2.34
N LEU A 370 -10.07 12.68 3.60
CA LEU A 370 -10.43 11.79 4.71
C LEU A 370 -11.95 11.67 4.88
N ALA A 371 -12.69 12.78 4.78
CA ALA A 371 -14.14 12.76 4.84
C ALA A 371 -14.77 12.05 3.62
N ILE A 372 -14.20 12.21 2.41
CA ILE A 372 -14.59 11.47 1.21
C ILE A 372 -14.39 9.96 1.43
N ALA A 373 -13.23 9.55 1.96
CA ALA A 373 -12.96 8.15 2.27
C ALA A 373 -13.96 7.56 3.28
N ALA A 374 -14.32 8.35 4.31
CA ALA A 374 -15.38 7.96 5.26
C ALA A 374 -16.74 7.79 4.57
N CYS A 375 -17.11 8.70 3.64
CA CYS A 375 -18.34 8.56 2.84
C CYS A 375 -18.33 7.32 1.95
N LYS A 376 -17.19 7.03 1.30
CA LYS A 376 -17.01 5.81 0.49
C LYS A 376 -17.15 4.55 1.34
N PHE A 377 -16.54 4.53 2.52
CA PHE A 377 -16.67 3.41 3.46
C PHE A 377 -18.14 3.17 3.82
N MET A 378 -18.85 4.22 4.22
CA MET A 378 -20.27 4.13 4.59
C MET A 378 -21.15 3.62 3.45
N LYS A 379 -20.90 4.10 2.22
CA LYS A 379 -21.62 3.64 1.03
C LYS A 379 -21.35 2.19 0.71
N TYR A 380 -20.10 1.75 0.86
CA TYR A 380 -19.66 0.39 0.54
C TYR A 380 -20.18 -0.64 1.56
N THR A 381 -20.15 -0.29 2.85
CA THR A 381 -20.49 -1.21 3.95
C THR A 381 -21.92 -1.06 4.47
N ASP A 382 -22.65 -0.06 3.99
CA ASP A 382 -23.95 0.37 4.54
C ASP A 382 -23.92 0.70 6.05
N ASN A 383 -22.73 1.06 6.56
CA ASN A 383 -22.47 1.30 7.98
C ASN A 383 -22.15 2.79 8.24
N PRO A 384 -23.00 3.53 8.99
CA PRO A 384 -22.80 4.96 9.25
C PRO A 384 -21.75 5.29 10.31
N ALA A 385 -20.90 4.33 10.70
CA ALA A 385 -19.95 4.47 11.81
C ALA A 385 -19.06 5.72 11.73
N TYR A 386 -18.74 6.21 10.52
CA TYR A 386 -17.87 7.37 10.31
C TYR A 386 -18.61 8.63 9.82
N LEU A 387 -19.96 8.64 9.86
CA LEU A 387 -20.75 9.80 9.43
C LEU A 387 -20.36 11.06 10.18
N LYS A 388 -20.28 10.96 11.51
CA LYS A 388 -19.91 12.13 12.35
C LYS A 388 -18.52 12.67 12.00
N LEU A 389 -17.54 11.81 11.70
CA LEU A 389 -16.21 12.21 11.28
C LEU A 389 -16.27 13.06 10.00
N ALA A 390 -17.00 12.58 8.99
CA ALA A 390 -17.18 13.30 7.73
C ALA A 390 -17.97 14.61 7.90
N GLU A 391 -19.03 14.60 8.73
CA GLU A 391 -19.84 15.79 9.02
C GLU A 391 -19.09 16.86 9.79
N ASP A 392 -18.26 16.48 10.79
CA ASP A 392 -17.44 17.41 11.56
C ASP A 392 -16.48 18.19 10.62
N ILE A 393 -15.81 17.48 9.73
CA ILE A 393 -14.93 18.10 8.72
C ILE A 393 -15.74 19.01 7.78
N ALA A 394 -16.84 18.49 7.23
CA ALA A 394 -17.67 19.24 6.30
C ALA A 394 -18.27 20.53 6.93
N ASN A 395 -18.64 20.49 8.22
CA ASN A 395 -19.16 21.66 8.92
C ASN A 395 -18.12 22.77 9.06
N ILE A 396 -16.85 22.43 9.29
CA ILE A 396 -15.75 23.40 9.33
C ILE A 396 -15.53 23.98 7.92
N MET A 397 -15.55 23.17 6.87
CA MET A 397 -15.43 23.66 5.49
C MET A 397 -16.58 24.60 5.10
N ILE A 398 -17.81 24.27 5.50
CA ILE A 398 -18.98 25.15 5.33
C ILE A 398 -18.81 26.47 6.10
N SER A 399 -18.23 26.44 7.30
CA SER A 399 -17.96 27.67 8.04
C SER A 399 -16.94 28.56 7.34
N MET A 400 -15.87 27.99 6.79
CA MET A 400 -14.88 28.72 5.97
C MET A 400 -15.53 29.32 4.71
N GLN A 401 -16.40 28.57 4.07
CA GLN A 401 -17.13 29.01 2.88
C GLN A 401 -18.03 30.21 3.17
N ARG A 402 -18.69 30.26 4.33
CA ARG A 402 -19.61 31.35 4.75
C ARG A 402 -18.86 32.66 5.04
N VAL A 403 -17.65 32.59 5.55
CA VAL A 403 -16.85 33.79 5.85
C VAL A 403 -16.06 34.30 4.66
N ALA A 404 -15.99 33.56 3.58
CA ALA A 404 -15.38 34.00 2.35
C ALA A 404 -16.37 34.82 1.51
N SER A 405 -15.98 36.01 1.06
CA SER A 405 -16.85 36.91 0.28
C SER A 405 -17.36 36.28 -1.03
N ASP A 406 -16.58 35.37 -1.62
CA ASP A 406 -16.90 34.66 -2.87
C ASP A 406 -17.32 33.20 -2.67
N GLY A 407 -17.41 32.70 -1.42
CA GLY A 407 -17.79 31.34 -1.11
C GLY A 407 -16.68 30.29 -1.33
N GLY A 408 -15.44 30.68 -1.61
CA GLY A 408 -14.32 29.76 -1.76
C GLY A 408 -13.80 29.23 -0.43
N ILE A 409 -13.41 27.96 -0.39
CA ILE A 409 -12.81 27.32 0.77
C ILE A 409 -11.32 27.59 0.78
N LYS A 410 -10.82 28.18 1.88
CA LYS A 410 -9.40 28.45 2.10
C LYS A 410 -8.58 27.16 2.24
N GLY A 411 -7.28 27.29 2.00
CA GLY A 411 -6.32 26.19 2.09
C GLY A 411 -6.28 25.47 3.44
N GLY A 412 -6.72 26.17 4.50
CA GLY A 412 -6.83 25.63 5.86
C GLY A 412 -7.07 26.72 6.89
N PRO A 413 -7.24 26.37 8.19
CA PRO A 413 -7.39 27.33 9.27
C PRO A 413 -6.15 28.24 9.42
N GLY A 414 -6.32 29.54 9.12
CA GLY A 414 -5.23 30.51 9.12
C GLY A 414 -4.51 30.68 7.78
N ILE A 415 -4.83 29.87 6.78
CA ILE A 415 -4.30 29.94 5.42
C ILE A 415 -5.21 30.83 4.57
N GLN A 416 -4.65 31.75 3.78
CA GLN A 416 -5.44 32.74 3.05
C GLN A 416 -5.67 32.38 1.57
N TRP A 417 -4.79 31.58 0.97
CA TRP A 417 -4.99 31.16 -0.42
C TRP A 417 -6.19 30.19 -0.56
N VAL A 418 -6.80 30.19 -1.75
CA VAL A 418 -7.94 29.36 -2.09
C VAL A 418 -7.59 28.58 -3.36
N SER A 419 -7.42 27.26 -3.25
CA SER A 419 -7.07 26.42 -4.38
C SER A 419 -8.31 25.85 -5.09
N THR A 420 -8.17 25.63 -6.38
CA THR A 420 -9.18 24.94 -7.21
C THR A 420 -9.34 23.51 -6.75
N GLU A 421 -8.25 22.82 -6.50
CA GLU A 421 -8.18 21.45 -5.99
C GLU A 421 -9.10 21.26 -4.77
N HIS A 422 -8.85 21.99 -3.66
CA HIS A 422 -9.65 21.85 -2.43
C HIS A 422 -11.13 22.18 -2.62
N ASN A 423 -11.47 23.07 -3.56
CA ASN A 423 -12.87 23.39 -3.85
C ASN A 423 -13.54 22.31 -4.71
N ILE A 424 -12.80 21.60 -5.57
CA ILE A 424 -13.27 20.41 -6.28
C ILE A 424 -13.51 19.26 -5.29
N ASP A 425 -12.61 19.06 -4.31
CA ASP A 425 -12.78 18.06 -3.25
C ASP A 425 -14.02 18.34 -2.39
N ALA A 426 -14.21 19.59 -2.02
CA ALA A 426 -15.39 20.02 -1.26
C ALA A 426 -16.69 19.80 -2.06
N TYR A 427 -16.69 20.07 -3.36
CA TYR A 427 -17.84 19.78 -4.21
C TYR A 427 -18.17 18.28 -4.20
N ALA A 428 -17.15 17.40 -4.27
CA ALA A 428 -17.32 15.96 -4.18
C ALA A 428 -17.88 15.55 -2.82
N LEU A 429 -17.23 15.97 -1.72
CA LEU A 429 -17.64 15.63 -0.36
C LEU A 429 -19.09 16.06 -0.07
N PHE A 430 -19.44 17.31 -0.38
CA PHE A 430 -20.79 17.81 -0.14
C PHE A 430 -21.83 17.06 -0.97
N GLY A 431 -21.48 16.66 -2.20
CA GLY A 431 -22.30 15.79 -3.03
C GLY A 431 -22.55 14.42 -2.39
N MET A 432 -21.51 13.78 -1.89
CA MET A 432 -21.58 12.49 -1.22
C MET A 432 -22.41 12.57 0.07
N LEU A 433 -22.15 13.57 0.92
CA LEU A 433 -22.91 13.76 2.15
C LEU A 433 -24.39 14.06 1.89
N TYR A 434 -24.70 14.84 0.82
CA TYR A 434 -26.11 15.04 0.45
C TYR A 434 -26.75 13.74 -0.03
N GLU A 435 -26.03 12.91 -0.78
CA GLU A 435 -26.55 11.62 -1.25
C GLU A 435 -26.83 10.67 -0.08
N LEU A 436 -25.92 10.61 0.91
CA LEU A 436 -26.04 9.72 2.08
C LEU A 436 -27.08 10.21 3.08
N THR A 437 -27.14 11.52 3.37
CA THR A 437 -27.94 12.07 4.49
C THR A 437 -29.23 12.77 4.07
N LYS A 438 -29.35 13.12 2.78
CA LYS A 438 -30.43 13.97 2.24
C LYS A 438 -30.52 15.37 2.87
N ASN A 439 -29.51 15.78 3.67
CA ASN A 439 -29.53 17.06 4.35
C ASN A 439 -29.23 18.22 3.37
N LYS A 440 -30.20 19.11 3.22
CA LYS A 440 -30.17 20.25 2.28
C LYS A 440 -28.98 21.20 2.51
N LYS A 441 -28.39 21.25 3.73
CA LYS A 441 -27.19 22.06 3.97
C LYS A 441 -26.02 21.69 3.07
N TYR A 442 -25.82 20.38 2.83
CA TYR A 442 -24.76 19.90 1.94
C TYR A 442 -25.04 20.19 0.47
N LYS A 443 -26.30 20.12 0.05
CA LYS A 443 -26.69 20.54 -1.30
C LYS A 443 -26.34 22.01 -1.54
N LYS A 444 -26.69 22.89 -0.59
CA LYS A 444 -26.38 24.33 -0.67
C LYS A 444 -24.87 24.58 -0.68
N ALA A 445 -24.10 23.86 0.16
CA ALA A 445 -22.65 23.98 0.21
C ALA A 445 -21.99 23.52 -1.11
N LYS A 446 -22.47 22.43 -1.71
CA LYS A 446 -22.05 21.95 -3.02
C LYS A 446 -22.30 22.98 -4.12
N GLU A 447 -23.49 23.56 -4.16
CA GLU A 447 -23.86 24.61 -5.11
C GLU A 447 -22.97 25.86 -4.97
N SER A 448 -22.65 26.26 -3.75
CA SER A 448 -21.72 27.36 -3.48
C SER A 448 -20.28 27.03 -3.96
N ALA A 449 -19.77 25.85 -3.68
CA ALA A 449 -18.45 25.42 -4.17
C ALA A 449 -18.41 25.41 -5.72
N PHE A 450 -19.48 24.92 -6.36
CA PHE A 450 -19.59 24.91 -7.81
C PHE A 450 -19.64 26.33 -8.40
N SER A 451 -20.39 27.24 -7.77
CA SER A 451 -20.44 28.64 -8.18
C SER A 451 -19.05 29.28 -8.14
N TRP A 452 -18.29 29.06 -7.06
CA TRP A 452 -16.92 29.53 -6.95
C TRP A 452 -16.01 28.95 -8.04
N LEU A 453 -16.08 27.64 -8.28
CA LEU A 453 -15.31 26.96 -9.34
C LEU A 453 -15.58 27.56 -10.71
N LYS A 454 -16.86 27.85 -11.01
CA LYS A 454 -17.29 28.43 -12.30
C LYS A 454 -16.87 29.89 -12.45
N GLN A 455 -16.96 30.70 -11.40
CA GLN A 455 -16.76 32.15 -11.46
C GLN A 455 -15.33 32.59 -11.20
N SER A 456 -14.64 31.91 -10.26
CA SER A 456 -13.33 32.33 -9.75
C SER A 456 -12.16 31.45 -10.22
N ALA A 457 -12.42 30.17 -10.49
CA ALA A 457 -11.39 29.21 -10.88
C ALA A 457 -11.34 28.94 -12.39
N TYR A 458 -12.50 28.88 -13.07
CA TYR A 458 -12.53 28.59 -14.52
C TYR A 458 -12.12 29.80 -15.36
N ASN A 459 -11.02 29.63 -16.08
CA ASN A 459 -10.51 30.60 -17.04
C ASN A 459 -11.20 30.39 -18.42
N LYS A 460 -12.31 31.09 -18.63
CA LYS A 460 -13.09 30.93 -19.83
C LYS A 460 -12.34 31.21 -21.14
N PRO A 461 -11.48 32.27 -21.24
CA PRO A 461 -10.70 32.53 -22.45
C PRO A 461 -9.74 31.39 -22.81
N GLN A 462 -9.19 30.67 -21.82
CA GLN A 462 -8.27 29.53 -22.04
C GLN A 462 -8.94 28.18 -21.99
N GLY A 463 -10.25 28.11 -21.65
CA GLY A 463 -10.99 26.85 -21.56
C GLY A 463 -10.50 25.88 -20.50
N ARG A 464 -9.91 26.39 -19.38
CA ARG A 464 -9.29 25.58 -18.34
C ARG A 464 -9.52 26.11 -16.93
N PHE A 465 -9.17 25.29 -15.93
CA PHE A 465 -9.10 25.75 -14.54
C PHE A 465 -7.73 26.40 -14.23
N ASN A 466 -7.75 27.46 -13.45
CA ASN A 466 -6.58 28.02 -12.78
C ASN A 466 -6.25 27.21 -11.54
N ARG A 467 -5.03 27.30 -10.99
CA ARG A 467 -4.64 26.62 -9.74
C ARG A 467 -5.44 27.13 -8.52
N GLY A 468 -5.78 28.39 -8.51
CA GLY A 468 -6.53 28.98 -7.40
C GLY A 468 -6.97 30.41 -7.66
N ARG A 469 -7.52 31.04 -6.61
CA ARG A 469 -7.94 32.44 -6.65
C ARG A 469 -6.75 33.36 -6.95
N GLY A 470 -6.83 34.09 -8.08
CA GLY A 470 -5.75 34.98 -8.52
C GLY A 470 -4.47 34.27 -8.95
N ASP A 471 -4.49 32.95 -9.06
CA ASP A 471 -3.34 32.13 -9.41
C ASP A 471 -3.58 31.35 -10.69
N ALA A 472 -3.08 31.89 -11.80
CA ALA A 472 -3.23 31.33 -13.14
C ALA A 472 -2.22 30.21 -13.46
N THR A 473 -1.44 29.76 -12.50
CA THR A 473 -0.50 28.63 -12.66
C THR A 473 -1.25 27.40 -13.19
N ILE A 474 -0.59 26.65 -14.08
CA ILE A 474 -1.13 25.40 -14.62
C ILE A 474 -0.80 24.30 -13.62
N ALA A 475 -1.84 23.57 -13.17
CA ALA A 475 -1.73 22.42 -12.29
C ALA A 475 -2.54 21.28 -12.91
N THR A 476 -1.88 20.17 -13.22
CA THR A 476 -2.45 19.05 -14.00
C THR A 476 -3.62 18.37 -13.29
N ASP A 477 -3.57 18.25 -11.97
CA ASP A 477 -4.60 17.66 -11.12
C ASP A 477 -5.95 18.39 -11.25
N THR A 478 -5.95 19.72 -11.40
CA THR A 478 -7.19 20.50 -11.52
C THR A 478 -8.03 20.09 -12.72
N PHE A 479 -7.42 19.59 -13.79
CA PHE A 479 -8.11 19.14 -14.99
C PHE A 479 -8.72 17.75 -14.79
N SER A 480 -7.94 16.78 -14.33
CA SER A 480 -8.40 15.43 -14.09
C SER A 480 -9.47 15.37 -12.99
N TRP A 481 -9.30 16.15 -11.92
CA TRP A 481 -10.24 16.18 -10.81
C TRP A 481 -11.54 16.90 -11.14
N ALA A 482 -11.50 17.92 -11.99
CA ALA A 482 -12.74 18.55 -12.50
C ALA A 482 -13.59 17.52 -13.28
N ILE A 483 -12.95 16.72 -14.13
CA ILE A 483 -13.64 15.62 -14.86
C ILE A 483 -14.16 14.54 -13.90
N ALA A 484 -13.33 14.14 -12.89
CA ALA A 484 -13.69 13.06 -11.96
C ALA A 484 -14.79 13.47 -10.97
N SER A 485 -14.76 14.68 -10.46
CA SER A 485 -15.66 15.19 -9.42
C SER A 485 -16.92 15.81 -9.98
N ILE A 486 -16.78 16.85 -10.82
CA ILE A 486 -17.92 17.58 -11.39
C ILE A 486 -18.61 16.72 -12.45
N GLY A 487 -17.82 16.12 -13.32
CA GLY A 487 -18.27 15.26 -14.40
C GLY A 487 -18.51 16.00 -15.72
N PRO A 488 -18.24 15.33 -16.87
CA PRO A 488 -18.29 15.96 -18.20
C PRO A 488 -19.65 16.58 -18.54
N LYS A 489 -20.74 15.91 -18.16
CA LYS A 489 -22.11 16.39 -18.42
C LYS A 489 -22.36 17.74 -17.74
N THR A 490 -22.08 17.81 -16.41
CA THR A 490 -22.31 19.04 -15.64
C THR A 490 -21.41 20.18 -16.10
N LEU A 491 -20.15 19.88 -16.43
CA LEU A 491 -19.23 20.87 -17.00
C LEU A 491 -19.80 21.46 -18.29
N LYS A 492 -20.22 20.62 -19.26
CA LYS A 492 -20.75 21.05 -20.55
C LYS A 492 -22.04 21.87 -20.42
N GLU A 493 -22.97 21.42 -19.56
CA GLU A 493 -24.24 22.13 -19.28
C GLU A 493 -24.00 23.54 -18.68
N ASN A 494 -22.83 23.76 -18.09
CA ASN A 494 -22.44 25.04 -17.50
C ASN A 494 -21.46 25.87 -18.34
N GLY A 495 -21.26 25.52 -19.60
CA GLY A 495 -20.42 26.28 -20.55
C GLY A 495 -18.91 26.06 -20.36
N MET A 496 -18.51 24.95 -19.69
CA MET A 496 -17.13 24.50 -19.53
C MET A 496 -16.95 23.26 -20.43
N ASP A 497 -16.13 23.36 -21.47
CA ASP A 497 -15.91 22.25 -22.41
C ASP A 497 -15.01 21.17 -21.82
N PRO A 498 -15.52 19.97 -21.48
CA PRO A 498 -14.70 18.90 -20.90
C PRO A 498 -13.67 18.33 -21.89
N ASP A 499 -13.96 18.31 -23.19
CA ASP A 499 -12.99 17.90 -24.21
C ASP A 499 -11.83 18.92 -24.29
N GLY A 500 -12.15 20.21 -24.34
CA GLY A 500 -11.15 21.29 -24.37
C GLY A 500 -10.25 21.28 -23.09
N ILE A 501 -10.81 21.01 -21.91
CA ILE A 501 -10.05 20.87 -20.67
C ILE A 501 -9.02 19.73 -20.78
N MET A 502 -9.42 18.56 -21.29
CA MET A 502 -8.54 17.41 -21.45
C MET A 502 -7.49 17.60 -22.54
N GLU A 503 -7.86 18.24 -23.64
CA GLU A 503 -6.93 18.61 -24.72
C GLU A 503 -5.89 19.62 -24.25
N PHE A 504 -6.30 20.61 -23.45
CA PHE A 504 -5.39 21.58 -22.84
C PHE A 504 -4.37 20.87 -21.92
N ALA A 505 -4.82 19.96 -21.05
CA ALA A 505 -3.94 19.19 -20.18
C ALA A 505 -2.90 18.39 -20.99
N GLU A 506 -3.31 17.70 -22.04
CA GLU A 506 -2.36 16.96 -22.89
C GLU A 506 -1.38 17.86 -23.64
N LYS A 507 -1.85 19.03 -24.10
CA LYS A 507 -1.00 19.97 -24.82
C LYS A 507 0.07 20.58 -23.91
N GLU A 508 -0.29 21.00 -22.71
CA GLU A 508 0.55 21.83 -21.84
C GLU A 508 1.33 21.04 -20.80
N CYS A 509 0.81 19.89 -20.34
CA CYS A 509 1.39 19.13 -19.23
C CYS A 509 1.99 17.77 -19.64
N LYS A 510 1.76 17.30 -20.86
CA LYS A 510 2.35 16.06 -21.35
C LYS A 510 3.85 16.22 -21.54
N VAL A 511 4.60 15.29 -21.00
CA VAL A 511 6.07 15.25 -21.11
C VAL A 511 6.54 13.84 -21.48
N LYS A 512 7.75 13.79 -22.02
CA LYS A 512 8.48 12.59 -22.38
C LYS A 512 9.84 12.65 -21.71
N THR A 513 10.23 11.62 -20.98
CA THR A 513 11.50 11.57 -20.25
C THR A 513 12.04 10.15 -20.14
N GLN A 514 13.32 10.03 -19.80
CA GLN A 514 13.92 8.75 -19.40
C GLN A 514 13.65 8.47 -17.93
N PHE A 515 13.09 7.31 -17.63
CA PHE A 515 12.96 6.80 -16.27
C PHE A 515 14.07 5.79 -15.99
N TYR A 516 14.88 6.06 -14.97
CA TYR A 516 15.95 5.17 -14.53
C TYR A 516 15.46 4.32 -13.37
N ARG A 517 15.34 3.02 -13.59
CA ARG A 517 14.84 2.06 -12.62
C ARG A 517 15.87 1.78 -11.51
N PRO A 518 15.44 1.24 -10.34
CA PRO A 518 16.36 0.84 -9.26
C PRO A 518 17.45 -0.15 -9.68
N ASP A 519 17.19 -0.97 -10.70
CA ASP A 519 18.13 -1.95 -11.29
C ASP A 519 19.05 -1.35 -12.35
N ASN A 520 19.14 -0.02 -12.45
CA ASN A 520 19.93 0.77 -13.40
C ASN A 520 19.50 0.66 -14.88
N ARG A 521 18.44 -0.07 -15.19
CA ARG A 521 17.85 -0.03 -16.54
C ARG A 521 17.12 1.30 -16.72
N SER A 522 17.16 1.84 -17.93
CA SER A 522 16.37 3.02 -18.29
C SER A 522 15.31 2.67 -19.32
N THR A 523 14.20 3.37 -19.27
CA THR A 523 13.13 3.25 -20.25
C THR A 523 12.52 4.61 -20.53
N GLU A 524 12.18 4.83 -21.79
CA GLU A 524 11.46 6.03 -22.17
C GLU A 524 10.00 5.92 -21.75
N VAL A 525 9.51 6.97 -21.07
CA VAL A 525 8.14 7.07 -20.59
C VAL A 525 7.52 8.40 -21.00
N ILE A 526 6.21 8.35 -21.23
CA ILE A 526 5.39 9.51 -21.57
C ILE A 526 4.26 9.59 -20.53
N GLY A 527 4.09 10.76 -19.93
CA GLY A 527 3.05 11.00 -18.93
C GLY A 527 2.80 12.48 -18.73
N PHE A 528 2.33 12.85 -17.56
CA PHE A 528 2.00 14.24 -17.23
C PHE A 528 2.89 14.77 -16.12
N ASP A 529 3.38 15.97 -16.32
CA ASP A 529 4.06 16.76 -15.29
C ASP A 529 3.03 17.34 -14.29
N PHE A 530 3.50 17.77 -13.12
CA PHE A 530 2.71 18.53 -12.16
C PHE A 530 2.24 19.88 -12.71
N ALA A 531 3.07 20.49 -13.57
CA ALA A 531 2.84 21.80 -14.17
C ALA A 531 3.32 21.81 -15.64
N LYS A 532 3.21 22.98 -16.28
CA LYS A 532 3.82 23.16 -17.61
C LYS A 532 5.34 23.15 -17.49
N ALA A 533 5.98 22.09 -18.00
CA ALA A 533 7.43 21.86 -17.88
C ALA A 533 8.28 23.02 -18.37
N THR A 534 7.85 23.72 -19.44
CA THR A 534 8.58 24.86 -20.00
C THR A 534 8.65 26.08 -19.05
N ASN A 535 7.83 26.11 -18.01
CA ASN A 535 7.86 27.16 -16.97
C ASN A 535 8.84 26.84 -15.84
N LEU A 536 9.43 25.65 -15.84
CA LEU A 536 10.31 25.17 -14.79
C LEU A 536 11.69 24.80 -15.39
N GLY A 537 12.76 25.34 -14.82
CA GLY A 537 14.13 25.10 -15.29
C GLY A 537 14.63 23.66 -15.18
N ARG A 538 13.89 22.79 -14.48
CA ARG A 538 14.23 21.37 -14.26
C ARG A 538 13.92 20.45 -15.45
N GLY A 539 13.22 20.93 -16.47
CA GLY A 539 12.71 20.08 -17.55
C GLY A 539 11.44 19.30 -17.19
N GLY A 540 11.08 18.36 -18.06
CA GLY A 540 9.87 17.54 -17.89
C GLY A 540 10.06 16.43 -16.86
N VAL A 541 9.09 16.28 -15.95
CA VAL A 541 9.01 15.24 -14.94
C VAL A 541 7.64 14.56 -15.03
N ILE A 542 7.59 13.25 -14.97
CA ILE A 542 6.32 12.51 -14.93
C ILE A 542 5.93 12.30 -13.47
N SER A 543 4.80 12.88 -13.07
CA SER A 543 4.10 12.50 -11.86
C SER A 543 3.35 11.18 -12.10
N CYS A 544 3.65 10.14 -11.34
CA CYS A 544 2.94 8.87 -11.47
C CYS A 544 1.49 9.00 -11.01
N GLU A 545 1.28 9.71 -9.91
CA GLU A 545 -0.06 9.97 -9.37
C GLU A 545 -0.92 10.76 -10.37
N TRP A 546 -0.45 11.93 -10.82
CA TRP A 546 -1.25 12.80 -11.68
C TRP A 546 -1.43 12.22 -13.08
N THR A 547 -0.47 11.43 -13.57
CA THR A 547 -0.67 10.65 -14.79
C THR A 547 -1.76 9.60 -14.63
N ALA A 548 -1.82 8.92 -13.48
CA ALA A 548 -2.88 7.95 -13.19
C ALA A 548 -4.25 8.62 -13.01
N GLN A 549 -4.30 9.81 -12.41
CA GLN A 549 -5.51 10.64 -12.34
C GLN A 549 -6.03 11.01 -13.75
N MET A 550 -5.13 11.37 -14.67
CA MET A 550 -5.48 11.61 -16.06
C MET A 550 -6.03 10.35 -16.75
N VAL A 551 -5.50 9.15 -16.44
CA VAL A 551 -6.08 7.89 -16.94
C VAL A 551 -7.52 7.70 -16.45
N VAL A 552 -7.78 7.95 -15.17
CA VAL A 552 -9.15 7.91 -14.61
C VAL A 552 -10.06 8.90 -15.35
N ALA A 553 -9.60 10.14 -15.58
CA ALA A 553 -10.35 11.15 -16.31
C ALA A 553 -10.62 10.73 -17.77
N PHE A 554 -9.64 10.16 -18.47
CA PHE A 554 -9.85 9.65 -19.84
C PHE A 554 -10.88 8.52 -19.88
N ARG A 555 -10.91 7.61 -18.90
CA ARG A 555 -11.96 6.57 -18.80
C ARG A 555 -13.34 7.16 -18.58
N ILE A 556 -13.45 8.19 -17.76
CA ILE A 556 -14.71 8.91 -17.53
C ILE A 556 -15.17 9.59 -18.81
N MET A 557 -14.26 10.24 -19.56
CA MET A 557 -14.57 10.85 -20.85
C MET A 557 -14.99 9.82 -21.90
N ALA A 558 -14.33 8.66 -21.94
CA ALA A 558 -14.71 7.56 -22.82
C ALA A 558 -16.15 7.10 -22.55
N ASN A 559 -16.49 6.83 -21.29
CA ASN A 559 -17.84 6.45 -20.88
C ASN A 559 -18.88 7.55 -21.19
N TYR A 560 -18.51 8.81 -20.95
CA TYR A 560 -19.39 9.95 -21.27
C TYR A 560 -19.74 9.98 -22.77
N HIS A 561 -18.74 9.89 -23.64
CA HIS A 561 -18.98 9.91 -25.10
C HIS A 561 -19.68 8.65 -25.60
N GLN A 562 -19.40 7.48 -25.00
CA GLN A 562 -20.13 6.25 -25.30
C GLN A 562 -21.63 6.41 -25.00
N ASN A 563 -21.97 6.97 -23.84
CA ASN A 563 -23.36 7.24 -23.44
C ASN A 563 -24.06 8.33 -24.31
N GLN A 564 -23.29 9.18 -24.99
CA GLN A 564 -23.78 10.16 -25.95
C GLN A 564 -23.84 9.62 -27.40
N GLY A 565 -23.51 8.34 -27.63
CA GLY A 565 -23.44 7.74 -28.97
C GLY A 565 -22.23 8.17 -29.80
N ASN A 566 -21.29 8.95 -29.24
CA ASN A 566 -20.09 9.39 -29.95
C ASN A 566 -18.96 8.35 -29.84
N LEU A 567 -19.10 7.24 -30.57
CA LEU A 567 -18.19 6.11 -30.52
C LEU A 567 -16.74 6.47 -30.92
N LYS A 568 -16.57 7.42 -31.85
CA LYS A 568 -15.23 7.88 -32.26
C LYS A 568 -14.47 8.52 -31.10
N LYS A 569 -15.08 9.46 -30.38
CA LYS A 569 -14.48 10.08 -29.21
C LYS A 569 -14.32 9.08 -28.05
N ALA A 570 -15.29 8.20 -27.82
CA ALA A 570 -15.21 7.14 -26.83
C ALA A 570 -13.98 6.24 -27.05
N SER A 571 -13.79 5.75 -28.27
CA SER A 571 -12.62 4.97 -28.66
C SER A 571 -11.30 5.74 -28.50
N MET A 572 -11.27 7.02 -28.91
CA MET A 572 -10.08 7.87 -28.75
C MET A 572 -9.67 7.99 -27.27
N TYR A 573 -10.60 8.29 -26.37
CA TYR A 573 -10.32 8.42 -24.94
C TYR A 573 -9.94 7.08 -24.29
N SER A 574 -10.56 5.98 -24.70
CA SER A 574 -10.17 4.64 -24.25
C SER A 574 -8.74 4.30 -24.64
N LYS A 575 -8.34 4.59 -25.87
CA LYS A 575 -6.97 4.41 -26.35
C LYS A 575 -5.96 5.26 -25.57
N LYS A 576 -6.29 6.52 -25.28
CA LYS A 576 -5.47 7.41 -24.45
C LYS A 576 -5.31 6.85 -23.03
N ALA A 577 -6.39 6.42 -22.39
CA ALA A 577 -6.34 5.79 -21.06
C ALA A 577 -5.43 4.58 -21.05
N GLN A 578 -5.58 3.68 -22.02
CA GLN A 578 -4.73 2.48 -22.11
C GLN A 578 -3.26 2.83 -22.38
N PHE A 579 -3.00 3.79 -23.28
CA PHE A 579 -1.65 4.25 -23.59
C PHE A 579 -0.92 4.73 -22.32
N TYR A 580 -1.51 5.68 -21.58
CA TYR A 580 -0.85 6.23 -20.38
C TYR A 580 -0.75 5.20 -19.24
N LEU A 581 -1.71 4.29 -19.12
CA LEU A 581 -1.62 3.19 -18.16
C LEU A 581 -0.43 2.27 -18.49
N THR A 582 -0.22 1.96 -19.77
CA THR A 582 0.96 1.20 -20.23
C THR A 582 2.27 1.97 -19.98
N GLN A 583 2.27 3.30 -20.12
CA GLN A 583 3.46 4.10 -19.77
C GLN A 583 3.79 4.01 -18.28
N LEU A 584 2.77 4.12 -17.42
CA LEU A 584 2.93 3.99 -15.96
C LEU A 584 3.41 2.59 -15.56
N SER A 585 2.95 1.52 -16.22
CA SER A 585 3.40 0.16 -15.91
C SER A 585 4.92 -0.02 -16.10
N LYS A 586 5.54 0.75 -17.00
CA LYS A 586 6.99 0.78 -17.17
C LYS A 586 7.73 1.37 -15.97
N MET A 587 7.04 2.16 -15.14
CA MET A 587 7.60 2.82 -13.96
C MET A 587 7.38 2.01 -12.66
N VAL A 588 6.66 0.89 -12.72
CA VAL A 588 6.49 0.01 -11.55
C VAL A 588 7.84 -0.49 -11.09
N ILE A 589 8.14 -0.32 -9.81
CA ILE A 589 9.36 -0.83 -9.19
C ILE A 589 9.18 -2.33 -8.95
N SER A 590 9.88 -3.13 -9.75
CA SER A 590 9.86 -4.60 -9.70
C SER A 590 11.05 -5.20 -8.95
N SER A 591 12.09 -4.40 -8.73
CA SER A 591 13.24 -4.77 -7.90
C SER A 591 13.02 -4.26 -6.48
N PRO A 592 13.56 -4.91 -5.44
CA PRO A 592 13.51 -4.39 -4.09
C PRO A 592 14.04 -2.96 -4.05
N SER A 593 13.35 -2.08 -3.33
CA SER A 593 13.83 -0.73 -3.03
C SER A 593 15.06 -0.80 -2.10
N PRO A 594 15.70 0.31 -1.77
CA PRO A 594 16.80 0.33 -0.80
C PRO A 594 16.45 -0.27 0.56
N THR A 595 15.17 -0.25 0.95
CA THR A 595 14.68 -0.88 2.18
C THR A 595 14.31 -2.35 2.01
N GLY A 596 14.28 -2.86 0.78
CA GLY A 596 13.87 -4.22 0.46
C GLY A 596 12.36 -4.46 0.45
N GLN A 597 11.55 -3.41 0.52
CA GLN A 597 10.09 -3.47 0.63
C GLN A 597 9.34 -2.95 -0.61
N GLY A 598 10.05 -2.42 -1.62
CA GLY A 598 9.46 -1.64 -2.72
C GLY A 598 8.93 -2.42 -3.90
N GLU A 599 8.87 -3.75 -3.84
CA GLU A 599 8.41 -4.56 -4.96
C GLU A 599 6.91 -4.41 -5.21
N GLY A 600 6.54 -4.02 -6.43
CA GLY A 600 5.14 -3.86 -6.83
C GLY A 600 4.51 -2.50 -6.49
N CYS A 601 5.30 -1.43 -6.42
CA CYS A 601 4.83 -0.06 -6.22
C CYS A 601 5.27 0.88 -7.33
N LEU A 602 4.77 2.11 -7.32
CA LEU A 602 5.25 3.18 -8.18
C LEU A 602 6.00 4.25 -7.36
N PRO A 603 7.03 4.88 -7.92
CA PRO A 603 7.61 6.08 -7.33
C PRO A 603 6.63 7.25 -7.45
N TYR A 604 6.85 8.31 -6.68
CA TYR A 604 6.03 9.51 -6.77
C TYR A 604 6.18 10.22 -8.13
N ALA A 605 7.40 10.27 -8.64
CA ALA A 605 7.70 10.84 -9.95
C ALA A 605 8.89 10.14 -10.64
N SER A 606 9.13 10.49 -11.91
CA SER A 606 10.24 9.94 -12.72
C SER A 606 11.62 10.43 -12.28
N ILE A 607 11.71 11.52 -11.54
CA ILE A 607 12.95 12.15 -11.05
C ILE A 607 12.74 12.54 -9.59
N ASP A 608 13.79 12.36 -8.78
CA ASP A 608 13.79 12.64 -7.35
C ASP A 608 14.05 14.11 -7.05
N ASP A 609 13.61 14.55 -5.86
CA ASP A 609 13.98 15.81 -5.23
C ASP A 609 13.97 17.04 -6.18
N VAL A 610 12.98 17.09 -7.06
CA VAL A 610 12.76 18.21 -7.98
C VAL A 610 11.57 19.05 -7.55
N ASP A 611 11.60 20.34 -7.95
CA ASP A 611 10.47 21.24 -7.73
C ASP A 611 9.25 20.81 -8.56
N THR A 612 8.10 20.70 -7.93
CA THR A 612 6.83 20.42 -8.62
C THR A 612 6.25 21.63 -9.34
N GLY A 613 6.72 22.84 -9.03
CA GLY A 613 6.15 24.11 -9.49
C GLY A 613 4.96 24.58 -8.64
N HIS A 614 4.70 23.93 -7.51
CA HIS A 614 3.55 24.21 -6.65
C HIS A 614 3.93 24.52 -5.18
N GLY A 615 5.22 24.68 -4.89
CA GLY A 615 5.71 25.02 -3.56
C GLY A 615 6.14 23.84 -2.71
N TRP A 616 6.20 22.62 -3.31
CA TRP A 616 6.84 21.47 -2.67
C TRP A 616 7.74 20.72 -3.65
N ARG A 617 8.61 19.88 -3.12
CA ARG A 617 9.53 19.05 -3.90
C ARG A 617 9.02 17.60 -3.94
N VAL A 618 9.37 16.90 -5.01
CA VAL A 618 9.18 15.45 -5.13
C VAL A 618 9.95 14.75 -4.01
N ALA A 619 9.38 13.72 -3.43
CA ALA A 619 10.06 12.86 -2.47
C ALA A 619 11.40 12.33 -3.03
N LYS A 620 12.38 12.12 -2.15
CA LYS A 620 13.73 11.71 -2.55
C LYS A 620 13.74 10.27 -2.98
N GLY A 621 13.47 10.03 -4.24
CA GLY A 621 13.80 8.75 -4.83
C GLY A 621 12.84 8.22 -5.88
N ARG A 622 13.32 8.16 -7.11
CA ARG A 622 12.82 7.22 -8.11
C ARG A 622 12.86 5.77 -7.64
N ARG A 623 13.53 5.50 -6.52
CA ARG A 623 13.63 4.21 -5.82
C ARG A 623 12.72 4.13 -4.61
N THR A 624 12.03 5.21 -4.30
CA THR A 624 11.11 5.33 -3.16
C THR A 624 9.70 5.07 -3.64
N GLY A 625 9.07 4.02 -3.13
CA GLY A 625 7.66 3.73 -3.39
C GLY A 625 6.75 4.78 -2.75
N SER A 626 5.71 5.20 -3.48
CA SER A 626 4.72 6.18 -3.04
C SER A 626 3.34 5.54 -2.93
N VAL A 627 2.68 5.75 -1.79
CA VAL A 627 1.30 5.29 -1.55
C VAL A 627 0.34 5.96 -2.53
N ALA A 628 0.39 7.29 -2.67
CA ALA A 628 -0.50 8.02 -3.58
C ALA A 628 -0.37 7.54 -5.02
N ALA A 629 0.85 7.47 -5.55
CA ALA A 629 1.11 7.02 -6.92
C ALA A 629 0.64 5.57 -7.16
N THR A 630 0.93 4.67 -6.22
CA THR A 630 0.56 3.25 -6.30
C THR A 630 -0.95 3.07 -6.27
N ILE A 631 -1.64 3.79 -5.38
CA ILE A 631 -3.10 3.69 -5.24
C ILE A 631 -3.81 4.28 -6.45
N TYR A 632 -3.37 5.42 -6.97
CA TYR A 632 -3.98 5.98 -8.17
C TYR A 632 -3.77 5.09 -9.40
N TYR A 633 -2.65 4.38 -9.50
CA TYR A 633 -2.50 3.36 -10.52
C TYR A 633 -3.54 2.23 -10.37
N ILE A 634 -3.79 1.76 -9.13
CA ILE A 634 -4.85 0.79 -8.85
C ILE A 634 -6.21 1.34 -9.29
N PHE A 635 -6.53 2.59 -8.95
CA PHE A 635 -7.79 3.23 -9.36
C PHE A 635 -7.89 3.35 -10.89
N ALA A 636 -6.82 3.78 -11.54
CA ALA A 636 -6.75 3.87 -13.00
C ALA A 636 -6.96 2.51 -13.66
N GLN A 637 -6.30 1.47 -13.17
CA GLN A 637 -6.41 0.09 -13.67
C GLN A 637 -7.83 -0.45 -13.52
N ARG A 638 -8.46 -0.23 -12.37
CA ARG A 638 -9.80 -0.73 -12.07
C ARG A 638 -10.94 0.14 -12.58
N GLY A 639 -10.65 1.30 -13.17
CA GLY A 639 -11.67 2.26 -13.57
C GLY A 639 -12.44 2.86 -12.38
N TYR A 640 -11.80 2.88 -11.21
CA TYR A 640 -12.39 3.40 -9.99
C TYR A 640 -12.30 4.93 -9.93
N ASN A 641 -13.42 5.59 -9.68
CA ASN A 641 -13.44 7.03 -9.45
C ASN A 641 -13.49 7.33 -7.94
N PRO A 642 -12.39 7.88 -7.35
CA PRO A 642 -12.35 8.15 -5.93
C PRO A 642 -13.24 9.32 -5.48
N LEU A 643 -13.68 10.18 -6.40
CA LEU A 643 -14.46 11.40 -6.12
C LEU A 643 -15.97 11.25 -6.38
N LYS A 644 -16.48 10.02 -6.57
CA LYS A 644 -17.93 9.73 -6.66
C LYS A 644 -18.30 8.48 -5.85
N LEU A 645 -19.53 8.47 -5.25
CA LEU A 645 -20.10 7.28 -4.60
C LEU A 645 -20.50 6.22 -5.61
#